data_a8c44b229dff674d36c6126204f5b38b
#
_entry.id   a8c44b229dff674d36c6126204f5b38b
#
_cell.length_a   1.000
_cell.length_b   1.000
_cell.length_c   1.000
_cell.angle_alpha   90.00
_cell.angle_beta   90.00
_cell.angle_gamma   90.00
#
_symmetry.space_group_name_H-M   'P 1'
#
loop_
_entity.id
_entity.type
_entity.pdbx_description
1 polymer ?
#
loop_
_entity_poly.entity_id
_entity_poly.type
_entity_poly.pdbx_seq_one_letter_code
_entity_poly.pdbx_strand_id
1 'polypeptide(L)'
;MEIDRRRVESAFVFACEHHADQRRMSGEDFIHHPVGVAKICAGMRLDTETLCAALLHDTVEDTSASLAEVRQQFGDEIANIVDGVTKLTGIVFQSRDEAQAENYRKMMVAMANDVRVILIKLADRLHNMRTIDAMPKQKQIDKAKETLEIYAPIAHRLGIHAIKWELEDLAFQSLHPRKYQEIKGFVNQQREERERYVENAGAYLSSELQALGIDADISGRAKHFYSIYAKMTKKGKEFNEIYDLTAMRVIVDSVKDCYGAVGVVHSLWKPLPARFKDFIAMPKFNMYQSLHTTVIAPEGVTLEIQIRTREMQEMAEFGVAAHWIYKDAANGRGSATDDDAKLKWLRSMLDWQHDTQDPKEFMDALKVDLSEDEVYVFTPKGEVKNLAAGATPLDFAYEVHTDVGHRCVGAKVNGKMVPLHYELKSGDIVEVLTSNRERGPSRDWLAVVRTSRARNKIRQWFKAESRDDTEHSGREILHEALKKRGLPHQKIVSSPLLADVIREMGFKKADDFYIALGGAKVSAKVVVNKVMQRLKQGEAAEGEAKTAAEDMLSTRRQRRQPTSSSSQYGIRVEGVDDVMLRLAKCCRPVPGDAILGYISLGRGITIHREDCPNAVALRKDPDRFTPVAWEGDHETAFKVELQVDAWDRHRLLEDLSRTFAEGGINIVEARCVVSHPMVQNWFVIEVGDLQVLKHAISRIRNIDSVFDCYRVTPGGG
;
A
#
# COMPACT_ATOMS: atom_id res chain seq x y z
N MET A 1 -30.82 -21.63 3.33
CA MET A 1 -29.60 -22.41 2.96
C MET A 1 -29.65 -23.69 3.79
N GLU A 2 -29.60 -24.85 3.13
CA GLU A 2 -29.56 -26.15 3.81
C GLU A 2 -28.07 -26.49 4.06
N ILE A 3 -27.70 -26.68 5.32
CA ILE A 3 -26.32 -27.03 5.72
C ILE A 3 -26.12 -28.52 5.64
N ASP A 4 -25.11 -28.98 4.91
CA ASP A 4 -24.69 -30.38 4.90
C ASP A 4 -23.99 -30.71 6.21
N ARG A 5 -24.79 -31.26 7.15
CA ARG A 5 -24.32 -31.63 8.48
C ARG A 5 -23.23 -32.70 8.44
N ARG A 6 -23.28 -33.64 7.50
CA ARG A 6 -22.29 -34.72 7.40
C ARG A 6 -20.90 -34.19 7.01
N ARG A 7 -20.87 -33.21 6.08
CA ARG A 7 -19.60 -32.60 5.69
C ARG A 7 -19.01 -31.78 6.85
N VAL A 8 -19.83 -31.04 7.58
CA VAL A 8 -19.38 -30.27 8.76
C VAL A 8 -18.87 -31.22 9.86
N GLU A 9 -19.57 -32.34 10.14
CA GLU A 9 -19.11 -33.36 11.09
C GLU A 9 -17.78 -33.98 10.65
N SER A 10 -17.61 -34.32 9.37
CA SER A 10 -16.34 -34.83 8.85
C SER A 10 -15.19 -33.87 9.02
N ALA A 11 -15.42 -32.55 8.75
CA ALA A 11 -14.44 -31.50 8.95
C ALA A 11 -14.08 -31.32 10.43
N PHE A 12 -15.08 -31.40 11.32
CA PHE A 12 -14.86 -31.37 12.76
C PHE A 12 -14.03 -32.54 13.27
N VAL A 13 -14.34 -33.79 12.82
CA VAL A 13 -13.58 -34.97 13.20
C VAL A 13 -12.13 -34.85 12.73
N PHE A 14 -11.91 -34.47 11.48
CA PHE A 14 -10.58 -34.23 10.93
C PHE A 14 -9.80 -33.20 11.74
N ALA A 15 -10.42 -32.05 12.10
CA ALA A 15 -9.79 -31.06 12.93
C ALA A 15 -9.45 -31.58 14.34
N CYS A 16 -10.34 -32.40 14.96
CA CYS A 16 -10.10 -33.02 16.27
C CYS A 16 -8.88 -33.98 16.24
N GLU A 17 -8.79 -34.81 15.21
CA GLU A 17 -7.68 -35.78 15.06
C GLU A 17 -6.33 -35.09 14.94
N HIS A 18 -6.26 -34.01 14.15
CA HIS A 18 -5.00 -33.31 13.92
C HIS A 18 -4.59 -32.35 15.08
N HIS A 19 -5.54 -31.84 15.87
CA HIS A 19 -5.28 -31.00 17.03
C HIS A 19 -5.32 -31.75 18.37
N ALA A 20 -5.38 -33.09 18.38
CA ALA A 20 -5.61 -33.89 19.58
C ALA A 20 -4.61 -33.61 20.73
N ASP A 21 -3.34 -33.36 20.40
CA ASP A 21 -2.26 -33.15 21.37
C ASP A 21 -1.99 -31.64 21.65
N GLN A 22 -2.78 -30.72 21.05
CA GLN A 22 -2.56 -29.31 21.17
C GLN A 22 -3.46 -28.66 22.23
N ARG A 23 -2.87 -27.74 23.02
CA ARG A 23 -3.60 -26.94 24.00
C ARG A 23 -3.37 -25.46 23.77
N ARG A 24 -4.39 -24.67 24.05
CA ARG A 24 -4.31 -23.21 24.07
C ARG A 24 -3.55 -22.71 25.30
N MET A 25 -3.10 -21.44 25.25
CA MET A 25 -2.47 -20.79 26.42
C MET A 25 -3.41 -20.69 27.64
N SER A 26 -4.73 -20.79 27.42
CA SER A 26 -5.73 -20.90 28.50
C SER A 26 -5.77 -22.27 29.19
N GLY A 27 -5.09 -23.28 28.62
CA GLY A 27 -5.12 -24.67 29.09
C GLY A 27 -6.23 -25.51 28.45
N GLU A 28 -7.16 -24.93 27.71
CA GLU A 28 -8.22 -25.63 26.97
C GLU A 28 -7.68 -26.38 25.75
N ASP A 29 -8.37 -27.44 25.33
CA ASP A 29 -8.04 -28.15 24.11
C ASP A 29 -8.16 -27.21 22.88
N PHE A 30 -7.21 -27.31 21.95
CA PHE A 30 -7.13 -26.39 20.81
C PHE A 30 -8.38 -26.35 19.93
N ILE A 31 -9.09 -27.49 19.82
CA ILE A 31 -10.31 -27.65 19.00
C ILE A 31 -11.42 -26.65 19.35
N HIS A 32 -11.46 -26.15 20.58
CA HIS A 32 -12.43 -25.12 20.99
C HIS A 32 -12.32 -23.84 20.17
N HIS A 33 -11.12 -23.55 19.62
CA HIS A 33 -10.92 -22.40 18.77
C HIS A 33 -11.57 -22.53 17.39
N PRO A 34 -11.25 -23.53 16.56
CA PRO A 34 -11.92 -23.70 15.27
C PRO A 34 -13.44 -23.81 15.40
N VAL A 35 -13.93 -24.51 16.45
CA VAL A 35 -15.37 -24.58 16.74
C VAL A 35 -15.95 -23.22 17.08
N GLY A 36 -15.23 -22.41 17.87
CA GLY A 36 -15.62 -21.03 18.17
C GLY A 36 -15.72 -20.15 16.92
N VAL A 37 -14.72 -20.26 16.02
CA VAL A 37 -14.72 -19.57 14.72
C VAL A 37 -15.88 -20.01 13.85
N ALA A 38 -16.11 -21.34 13.73
CA ALA A 38 -17.24 -21.89 12.96
C ALA A 38 -18.60 -21.43 13.52
N LYS A 39 -18.76 -21.31 14.86
CA LYS A 39 -19.98 -20.77 15.48
C LYS A 39 -20.21 -19.32 15.12
N ILE A 40 -19.17 -18.49 15.04
CA ILE A 40 -19.28 -17.07 14.60
C ILE A 40 -19.70 -17.05 13.13
N CYS A 41 -19.10 -17.87 12.27
CA CYS A 41 -19.50 -18.01 10.86
C CYS A 41 -20.94 -18.49 10.70
N ALA A 42 -21.38 -19.45 11.52
CA ALA A 42 -22.77 -19.92 11.54
C ALA A 42 -23.75 -18.80 11.99
N GLY A 43 -23.35 -17.97 12.95
CA GLY A 43 -24.10 -16.77 13.37
C GLY A 43 -24.29 -15.75 12.25
N MET A 44 -23.36 -15.68 11.30
CA MET A 44 -23.45 -14.91 10.07
C MET A 44 -24.21 -15.63 8.95
N ARG A 45 -24.76 -16.82 9.20
CA ARG A 45 -25.53 -17.66 8.26
C ARG A 45 -24.75 -18.02 6.99
N LEU A 46 -23.44 -18.30 7.10
CA LEU A 46 -22.57 -18.66 5.99
C LEU A 46 -22.80 -20.13 5.56
N ASP A 47 -22.32 -20.47 4.35
CA ASP A 47 -22.50 -21.77 3.70
C ASP A 47 -21.73 -22.93 4.36
N THR A 48 -22.03 -24.15 3.92
CA THR A 48 -21.37 -25.38 4.40
C THR A 48 -19.86 -25.35 4.18
N GLU A 49 -19.43 -24.89 3.02
CA GLU A 49 -18.02 -24.79 2.61
C GLU A 49 -17.25 -23.86 3.54
N THR A 50 -17.83 -22.71 3.88
CA THR A 50 -17.24 -21.76 4.83
C THR A 50 -17.16 -22.32 6.24
N LEU A 51 -18.19 -23.04 6.71
CA LEU A 51 -18.18 -23.69 8.02
C LEU A 51 -17.12 -24.79 8.10
N CYS A 52 -16.97 -25.61 7.05
CA CYS A 52 -15.91 -26.60 6.98
C CYS A 52 -14.52 -25.94 6.95
N ALA A 53 -14.33 -24.90 6.12
CA ALA A 53 -13.08 -24.18 6.07
C ALA A 53 -12.75 -23.49 7.40
N ALA A 54 -13.75 -22.96 8.13
CA ALA A 54 -13.57 -22.41 9.47
C ALA A 54 -13.14 -23.44 10.51
N LEU A 55 -13.61 -24.69 10.41
CA LEU A 55 -13.14 -25.79 11.26
C LEU A 55 -11.71 -26.23 10.92
N LEU A 56 -11.32 -26.12 9.65
CA LEU A 56 -10.03 -26.60 9.14
C LEU A 56 -8.95 -25.51 9.03
N HIS A 57 -9.25 -24.25 9.32
CA HIS A 57 -8.39 -23.10 8.96
C HIS A 57 -6.98 -23.12 9.55
N ASP A 58 -6.81 -23.68 10.75
CA ASP A 58 -5.52 -23.80 11.44
C ASP A 58 -4.87 -25.20 11.28
N THR A 59 -5.57 -26.20 10.72
CA THR A 59 -5.03 -27.57 10.60
C THR A 59 -3.77 -27.61 9.72
N VAL A 60 -3.77 -26.88 8.61
CA VAL A 60 -2.62 -26.84 7.68
C VAL A 60 -1.48 -25.96 8.23
N GLU A 61 -1.78 -24.94 9.05
CA GLU A 61 -0.78 -24.04 9.63
C GLU A 61 -0.09 -24.65 10.85
N ASP A 62 -0.86 -25.27 11.75
CA ASP A 62 -0.42 -25.63 13.10
C ASP A 62 -0.23 -27.14 13.31
N THR A 63 -0.52 -27.97 12.30
CA THR A 63 -0.39 -29.44 12.40
C THR A 63 0.40 -30.05 11.23
N SER A 64 0.50 -31.37 11.20
CA SER A 64 1.11 -32.12 10.09
C SER A 64 0.20 -32.28 8.86
N ALA A 65 -1.06 -31.81 8.93
CA ALA A 65 -2.00 -31.92 7.82
C ALA A 65 -1.55 -31.10 6.62
N SER A 66 -1.59 -31.68 5.43
CA SER A 66 -1.25 -31.00 4.19
C SER A 66 -2.48 -30.45 3.47
N LEU A 67 -2.30 -29.38 2.71
CA LEU A 67 -3.36 -28.83 1.85
C LEU A 67 -3.85 -29.86 0.82
N ALA A 68 -2.98 -30.80 0.40
CA ALA A 68 -3.34 -31.90 -0.52
C ALA A 68 -4.32 -32.85 0.11
N GLU A 69 -4.16 -33.19 1.39
CA GLU A 69 -5.10 -34.06 2.15
C GLU A 69 -6.45 -33.38 2.31
N VAL A 70 -6.46 -32.06 2.68
CA VAL A 70 -7.70 -31.28 2.75
C VAL A 70 -8.41 -31.27 1.39
N ARG A 71 -7.67 -31.09 0.29
CA ARG A 71 -8.21 -31.09 -1.08
C ARG A 71 -8.80 -32.43 -1.47
N GLN A 72 -8.12 -33.51 -1.13
CA GLN A 72 -8.58 -34.88 -1.43
C GLN A 72 -9.85 -35.21 -0.68
N GLN A 73 -9.98 -34.79 0.59
CA GLN A 73 -11.08 -35.20 1.46
C GLN A 73 -12.29 -34.28 1.36
N PHE A 74 -12.06 -32.96 1.20
CA PHE A 74 -13.12 -31.95 1.25
C PHE A 74 -13.35 -31.21 -0.07
N GLY A 75 -12.50 -31.42 -1.06
CA GLY A 75 -12.60 -30.81 -2.40
C GLY A 75 -11.83 -29.50 -2.54
N ASP A 76 -11.74 -29.04 -3.81
CA ASP A 76 -10.94 -27.87 -4.19
C ASP A 76 -11.43 -26.56 -3.55
N GLU A 77 -12.73 -26.38 -3.43
CA GLU A 77 -13.33 -25.16 -2.92
C GLU A 77 -12.93 -24.91 -1.46
N ILE A 78 -13.12 -25.90 -0.58
CA ILE A 78 -12.75 -25.78 0.83
C ILE A 78 -11.23 -25.62 0.97
N ALA A 79 -10.45 -26.40 0.21
CA ALA A 79 -8.99 -26.32 0.24
C ALA A 79 -8.47 -24.92 -0.19
N ASN A 80 -9.08 -24.31 -1.20
CA ASN A 80 -8.70 -22.96 -1.64
C ASN A 80 -9.04 -21.89 -0.59
N ILE A 81 -10.16 -22.01 0.10
CA ILE A 81 -10.52 -21.11 1.20
C ILE A 81 -9.51 -21.29 2.35
N VAL A 82 -9.20 -22.52 2.75
CA VAL A 82 -8.21 -22.82 3.80
C VAL A 82 -6.83 -22.24 3.45
N ASP A 83 -6.35 -22.46 2.21
CA ASP A 83 -5.07 -21.85 1.77
C ASP A 83 -5.09 -20.31 1.83
N GLY A 84 -6.21 -19.70 1.44
CA GLY A 84 -6.37 -18.26 1.53
C GLY A 84 -6.30 -17.71 2.95
N VAL A 85 -6.81 -18.47 3.93
CA VAL A 85 -6.78 -18.09 5.35
C VAL A 85 -5.41 -18.35 5.98
N THR A 86 -4.67 -19.37 5.50
CA THR A 86 -3.37 -19.79 6.04
C THR A 86 -2.29 -18.74 5.77
N LYS A 87 -1.45 -18.44 6.75
CA LYS A 87 -0.30 -17.54 6.61
C LYS A 87 0.76 -18.11 5.68
N LEU A 88 1.66 -17.25 5.21
CA LEU A 88 2.84 -17.67 4.46
C LEU A 88 3.79 -18.45 5.39
N THR A 89 3.90 -19.75 5.16
CA THR A 89 4.80 -20.64 5.91
C THR A 89 6.01 -21.01 5.04
N GLY A 90 7.17 -21.22 5.68
CA GLY A 90 8.40 -21.67 4.98
C GLY A 90 9.20 -20.61 4.24
N ILE A 91 8.79 -19.35 4.27
CA ILE A 91 9.54 -18.22 3.69
C ILE A 91 10.34 -17.51 4.79
N VAL A 92 11.64 -17.34 4.56
CA VAL A 92 12.50 -16.57 5.46
C VAL A 92 12.41 -15.09 5.09
N PHE A 93 11.82 -14.30 5.97
CA PHE A 93 11.71 -12.84 5.83
C PHE A 93 12.89 -12.14 6.51
N GLN A 94 13.31 -10.97 5.99
CA GLN A 94 14.40 -10.18 6.54
C GLN A 94 13.99 -9.44 7.82
N SER A 95 12.69 -9.14 7.98
CA SER A 95 12.14 -8.47 9.15
C SER A 95 10.74 -8.94 9.49
N ARG A 96 10.29 -8.65 10.73
CA ARG A 96 8.92 -8.90 11.19
C ARG A 96 7.90 -8.06 10.39
N ASP A 97 8.26 -6.84 10.02
CA ASP A 97 7.39 -5.93 9.27
C ASP A 97 7.20 -6.42 7.83
N GLU A 98 8.24 -6.98 7.21
CA GLU A 98 8.16 -7.61 5.89
C GLU A 98 7.25 -8.84 5.92
N ALA A 99 7.42 -9.72 6.91
CA ALA A 99 6.56 -10.90 7.09
C ALA A 99 5.09 -10.50 7.27
N GLN A 100 4.83 -9.47 8.04
CA GLN A 100 3.48 -8.96 8.28
C GLN A 100 2.86 -8.38 7.01
N ALA A 101 3.60 -7.56 6.26
CA ALA A 101 3.14 -6.97 5.01
C ALA A 101 2.81 -8.03 3.95
N GLU A 102 3.68 -9.06 3.81
CA GLU A 102 3.45 -10.14 2.86
C GLU A 102 2.26 -11.04 3.25
N ASN A 103 2.05 -11.29 4.53
CA ASN A 103 0.85 -11.98 5.01
C ASN A 103 -0.43 -11.19 4.68
N TYR A 104 -0.42 -9.87 4.85
CA TYR A 104 -1.55 -9.03 4.44
C TYR A 104 -1.74 -9.02 2.92
N ARG A 105 -0.66 -9.02 2.13
CA ARG A 105 -0.76 -9.14 0.68
C ARG A 105 -1.43 -10.45 0.26
N LYS A 106 -0.97 -11.59 0.79
CA LYS A 106 -1.61 -12.88 0.52
C LYS A 106 -3.09 -12.86 0.88
N MET A 107 -3.41 -12.33 2.06
CA MET A 107 -4.79 -12.21 2.53
C MET A 107 -5.64 -11.34 1.58
N MET A 108 -5.13 -10.20 1.13
CA MET A 108 -5.84 -9.31 0.20
C MET A 108 -6.09 -9.97 -1.16
N VAL A 109 -5.10 -10.70 -1.70
CA VAL A 109 -5.25 -11.47 -2.95
C VAL A 109 -6.31 -12.55 -2.79
N ALA A 110 -6.23 -13.33 -1.72
CA ALA A 110 -7.19 -14.40 -1.44
C ALA A 110 -8.61 -13.84 -1.26
N MET A 111 -8.75 -12.74 -0.53
CA MET A 111 -10.02 -12.06 -0.28
C MET A 111 -10.66 -11.50 -1.56
N ALA A 112 -9.87 -11.02 -2.51
CA ALA A 112 -10.38 -10.52 -3.79
C ALA A 112 -10.83 -11.65 -4.73
N ASN A 113 -10.29 -12.84 -4.55
CA ASN A 113 -10.72 -14.05 -5.25
C ASN A 113 -11.95 -14.67 -4.59
N ASP A 114 -11.98 -14.72 -3.24
CA ASP A 114 -13.09 -15.26 -2.47
C ASP A 114 -13.24 -14.51 -1.14
N VAL A 115 -14.33 -13.77 -1.00
CA VAL A 115 -14.62 -12.95 0.19
C VAL A 115 -14.78 -13.78 1.47
N ARG A 116 -15.10 -15.08 1.37
CA ARG A 116 -15.24 -15.98 2.53
C ARG A 116 -13.94 -16.10 3.34
N VAL A 117 -12.80 -15.94 2.67
CA VAL A 117 -11.48 -15.92 3.34
C VAL A 117 -11.41 -14.84 4.41
N ILE A 118 -11.84 -13.61 4.10
CA ILE A 118 -11.82 -12.53 5.09
C ILE A 118 -12.91 -12.69 6.15
N LEU A 119 -14.05 -13.27 5.83
CA LEU A 119 -15.11 -13.55 6.79
C LEU A 119 -14.61 -14.52 7.88
N ILE A 120 -13.95 -15.61 7.48
CA ILE A 120 -13.31 -16.55 8.41
C ILE A 120 -12.22 -15.85 9.21
N LYS A 121 -11.38 -15.01 8.56
CA LYS A 121 -10.29 -14.30 9.25
C LYS A 121 -10.79 -13.29 10.27
N LEU A 122 -11.93 -12.63 10.01
CA LEU A 122 -12.60 -11.75 10.96
C LEU A 122 -13.20 -12.55 12.12
N ALA A 123 -13.78 -13.72 11.85
CA ALA A 123 -14.30 -14.62 12.89
C ALA A 123 -13.18 -15.18 13.77
N ASP A 124 -12.05 -15.59 13.16
CA ASP A 124 -10.82 -15.99 13.86
C ASP A 124 -10.32 -14.86 14.77
N ARG A 125 -10.17 -13.65 14.24
CA ARG A 125 -9.75 -12.49 15.01
C ARG A 125 -10.68 -12.20 16.17
N LEU A 126 -11.99 -12.27 15.95
CA LEU A 126 -12.99 -12.03 16.98
C LEU A 126 -12.88 -13.07 18.10
N HIS A 127 -12.76 -14.36 17.75
CA HIS A 127 -12.60 -15.42 18.75
C HIS A 127 -11.28 -15.24 19.54
N ASN A 128 -10.19 -14.88 18.86
CA ASN A 128 -8.92 -14.58 19.50
C ASN A 128 -9.01 -13.38 20.45
N MET A 129 -9.76 -12.34 20.10
CA MET A 129 -9.98 -11.19 20.97
C MET A 129 -10.85 -11.52 22.18
N ARG A 130 -11.84 -12.39 22.05
CA ARG A 130 -12.66 -12.89 23.19
C ARG A 130 -11.85 -13.68 24.22
N THR A 131 -10.74 -14.29 23.80
CA THR A 131 -9.87 -15.13 24.64
C THR A 131 -8.49 -14.51 24.90
N ILE A 132 -8.34 -13.20 24.66
CA ILE A 132 -7.04 -12.50 24.69
C ILE A 132 -6.40 -12.44 26.08
N ASP A 133 -7.19 -12.55 27.15
CA ASP A 133 -6.73 -12.41 28.53
C ASP A 133 -5.71 -13.47 28.93
N ALA A 134 -5.72 -14.64 28.29
CA ALA A 134 -4.74 -15.71 28.52
C ALA A 134 -3.33 -15.38 27.97
N MET A 135 -3.18 -14.35 27.15
CA MET A 135 -1.90 -13.98 26.55
C MET A 135 -1.09 -13.02 27.43
N PRO A 136 0.27 -13.00 27.30
CA PRO A 136 1.11 -11.98 27.93
C PRO A 136 0.70 -10.56 27.52
N LYS A 137 0.79 -9.60 28.46
CA LYS A 137 0.30 -8.22 28.27
C LYS A 137 0.80 -7.55 26.99
N GLN A 138 2.09 -7.71 26.64
CA GLN A 138 2.62 -7.12 25.41
C GLN A 138 1.94 -7.68 24.16
N LYS A 139 1.70 -9.00 24.10
CA LYS A 139 0.98 -9.64 23.00
C LYS A 139 -0.48 -9.18 22.93
N GLN A 140 -1.14 -8.96 24.08
CA GLN A 140 -2.49 -8.39 24.12
C GLN A 140 -2.50 -7.00 23.45
N ILE A 141 -1.55 -6.13 23.80
CA ILE A 141 -1.43 -4.77 23.24
C ILE A 141 -1.19 -4.82 21.73
N ASP A 142 -0.24 -5.64 21.27
CA ASP A 142 0.08 -5.76 19.85
C ASP A 142 -1.14 -6.25 19.04
N LYS A 143 -1.83 -7.29 19.54
CA LYS A 143 -3.03 -7.84 18.89
C LYS A 143 -4.20 -6.86 18.89
N ALA A 144 -4.40 -6.13 20.00
CA ALA A 144 -5.46 -5.14 20.10
C ALA A 144 -5.23 -3.94 19.14
N LYS A 145 -3.98 -3.46 19.01
CA LYS A 145 -3.62 -2.42 18.02
C LYS A 145 -3.88 -2.88 16.60
N GLU A 146 -3.38 -4.07 16.24
CA GLU A 146 -3.62 -4.67 14.93
C GLU A 146 -5.12 -4.80 14.63
N THR A 147 -5.91 -5.17 15.63
CA THR A 147 -7.37 -5.28 15.51
C THR A 147 -8.02 -3.94 15.20
N LEU A 148 -7.65 -2.86 15.91
CA LEU A 148 -8.21 -1.51 15.66
C LEU A 148 -7.72 -0.88 14.36
N GLU A 149 -6.47 -1.16 13.96
CA GLU A 149 -5.86 -0.51 12.80
C GLU A 149 -6.19 -1.20 11.47
N ILE A 150 -6.49 -2.52 11.49
CA ILE A 150 -6.67 -3.32 10.27
C ILE A 150 -8.02 -4.05 10.26
N TYR A 151 -8.30 -4.91 11.26
CA TYR A 151 -9.45 -5.81 11.17
C TYR A 151 -10.80 -5.12 11.39
N ALA A 152 -10.90 -4.20 12.36
CA ALA A 152 -12.14 -3.45 12.58
C ALA A 152 -12.47 -2.52 11.39
N PRO A 153 -11.51 -1.78 10.79
CA PRO A 153 -11.75 -1.06 9.55
C PRO A 153 -12.13 -1.94 8.34
N ILE A 154 -11.54 -3.14 8.19
CA ILE A 154 -11.97 -4.09 7.15
C ILE A 154 -13.42 -4.52 7.38
N ALA A 155 -13.78 -4.90 8.62
CA ALA A 155 -15.16 -5.26 8.97
C ALA A 155 -16.13 -4.10 8.69
N HIS A 156 -15.73 -2.86 8.96
CA HIS A 156 -16.48 -1.65 8.62
C HIS A 156 -16.69 -1.50 7.11
N ARG A 157 -15.65 -1.66 6.31
CA ARG A 157 -15.74 -1.57 4.85
C ARG A 157 -16.60 -2.65 4.23
N LEU A 158 -16.58 -3.84 4.79
CA LEU A 158 -17.44 -4.95 4.37
C LEU A 158 -18.86 -4.84 4.92
N GLY A 159 -19.15 -3.83 5.75
CA GLY A 159 -20.48 -3.61 6.34
C GLY A 159 -20.83 -4.56 7.49
N ILE A 160 -19.89 -5.37 7.98
CA ILE A 160 -20.11 -6.38 9.04
C ILE A 160 -20.03 -5.69 10.40
N HIS A 161 -21.07 -4.90 10.70
CA HIS A 161 -21.02 -4.08 11.90
C HIS A 161 -21.08 -4.90 13.20
N ALA A 162 -21.75 -6.05 13.21
CA ALA A 162 -21.79 -6.93 14.37
C ALA A 162 -20.38 -7.33 14.86
N ILE A 163 -19.50 -7.75 13.95
CA ILE A 163 -18.11 -8.09 14.25
C ILE A 163 -17.29 -6.84 14.56
N LYS A 164 -17.46 -5.77 13.76
CA LYS A 164 -16.72 -4.52 13.95
C LYS A 164 -16.78 -4.01 15.37
N TRP A 165 -17.99 -3.84 15.87
CA TRP A 165 -18.19 -3.21 17.18
C TRP A 165 -17.63 -4.04 18.33
N GLU A 166 -17.77 -5.35 18.24
CA GLU A 166 -17.20 -6.24 19.27
C GLU A 166 -15.69 -6.24 19.24
N LEU A 167 -15.07 -6.25 18.04
CA LEU A 167 -13.62 -6.12 17.88
C LEU A 167 -13.11 -4.81 18.47
N GLU A 168 -13.79 -3.69 18.20
CA GLU A 168 -13.43 -2.38 18.74
C GLU A 168 -13.52 -2.32 20.26
N ASP A 169 -14.60 -2.83 20.85
CA ASP A 169 -14.81 -2.80 22.29
C ASP A 169 -13.79 -3.70 23.04
N LEU A 170 -13.52 -4.92 22.53
CA LEU A 170 -12.53 -5.83 23.10
C LEU A 170 -11.09 -5.29 22.98
N ALA A 171 -10.77 -4.67 21.84
CA ALA A 171 -9.47 -4.04 21.63
C ALA A 171 -9.31 -2.81 22.54
N PHE A 172 -10.36 -1.99 22.69
CA PHE A 172 -10.38 -0.85 23.59
C PHE A 172 -10.20 -1.28 25.05
N GLN A 173 -10.86 -2.33 25.48
CA GLN A 173 -10.70 -2.92 26.82
C GLN A 173 -9.24 -3.32 27.08
N SER A 174 -8.58 -3.92 26.09
CA SER A 174 -7.20 -4.39 26.21
C SER A 174 -6.18 -3.24 26.22
N LEU A 175 -6.41 -2.18 25.40
CA LEU A 175 -5.49 -1.05 25.25
C LEU A 175 -5.64 0.00 26.34
N HIS A 176 -6.88 0.28 26.77
CA HIS A 176 -7.21 1.35 27.71
C HIS A 176 -8.17 0.86 28.82
N PRO A 177 -7.77 -0.15 29.63
CA PRO A 177 -8.67 -0.80 30.58
C PRO A 177 -9.30 0.16 31.60
N ARG A 178 -8.54 1.17 32.06
CA ARG A 178 -9.07 2.18 32.99
C ARG A 178 -10.18 3.03 32.37
N LYS A 179 -9.96 3.51 31.12
CA LYS A 179 -10.95 4.31 30.39
C LYS A 179 -12.18 3.48 29.98
N TYR A 180 -11.97 2.22 29.64
CA TYR A 180 -13.07 1.28 29.39
C TYR A 180 -13.96 1.12 30.62
N GLN A 181 -13.39 0.90 31.82
CA GLN A 181 -14.17 0.76 33.05
C GLN A 181 -14.87 2.06 33.46
N GLU A 182 -14.23 3.22 33.25
CA GLU A 182 -14.84 4.53 33.48
C GLU A 182 -16.08 4.73 32.62
N ILE A 183 -15.98 4.53 31.30
CA ILE A 183 -17.10 4.67 30.37
C ILE A 183 -18.18 3.63 30.65
N LYS A 184 -17.80 2.38 30.92
CA LYS A 184 -18.74 1.32 31.31
C LYS A 184 -19.52 1.70 32.58
N GLY A 185 -18.84 2.30 33.57
CA GLY A 185 -19.48 2.82 34.77
C GLY A 185 -20.53 3.88 34.46
N PHE A 186 -20.17 4.89 33.68
CA PHE A 186 -21.12 5.96 33.28
C PHE A 186 -22.31 5.43 32.45
N VAL A 187 -22.06 4.48 31.54
CA VAL A 187 -23.14 3.86 30.74
C VAL A 187 -24.07 3.04 31.63
N ASN A 188 -23.55 2.30 32.61
CA ASN A 188 -24.36 1.45 33.48
C ASN A 188 -25.14 2.25 34.53
N GLN A 189 -24.62 3.39 35.02
CA GLN A 189 -25.24 4.20 36.06
C GLN A 189 -26.67 4.65 35.72
N GLN A 190 -27.00 4.86 34.46
CA GLN A 190 -28.29 5.32 33.97
C GLN A 190 -28.99 4.30 33.03
N ARG A 191 -28.54 3.05 33.05
CA ARG A 191 -28.98 2.04 32.09
C ARG A 191 -30.49 1.74 32.21
N GLU A 192 -30.94 1.43 33.42
CA GLU A 192 -32.34 1.07 33.68
C GLU A 192 -33.33 2.23 33.41
N GLU A 193 -32.91 3.45 33.71
CA GLU A 193 -33.70 4.65 33.44
C GLU A 193 -33.84 4.89 31.93
N ARG A 194 -32.72 4.76 31.20
CA ARG A 194 -32.73 4.88 29.72
C ARG A 194 -33.47 3.76 29.03
N GLU A 195 -33.36 2.52 29.48
CA GLU A 195 -34.09 1.39 28.92
C GLU A 195 -35.62 1.60 29.10
N ARG A 196 -36.06 1.95 30.28
CA ARG A 196 -37.49 2.29 30.54
C ARG A 196 -37.96 3.46 29.69
N TYR A 197 -37.13 4.50 29.56
CA TYR A 197 -37.49 5.66 28.73
C TYR A 197 -37.66 5.27 27.25
N VAL A 198 -36.75 4.49 26.71
CA VAL A 198 -36.81 4.01 25.31
C VAL A 198 -38.01 3.09 25.11
N GLU A 199 -38.31 2.21 26.05
CA GLU A 199 -39.49 1.35 26.00
C GLU A 199 -40.81 2.17 25.97
N ASN A 200 -40.94 3.16 26.85
CA ASN A 200 -42.14 4.03 26.90
C ASN A 200 -42.27 4.86 25.61
N ALA A 201 -41.19 5.51 25.16
CA ALA A 201 -41.18 6.29 23.93
C ALA A 201 -41.46 5.40 22.70
N GLY A 202 -40.92 4.17 22.71
CA GLY A 202 -41.12 3.17 21.66
C GLY A 202 -42.57 2.68 21.59
N ALA A 203 -43.20 2.39 22.74
CA ALA A 203 -44.59 1.99 22.80
C ALA A 203 -45.54 3.09 22.28
N TYR A 204 -45.25 4.35 22.66
CA TYR A 204 -45.98 5.50 22.14
C TYR A 204 -45.83 5.67 20.63
N LEU A 205 -44.58 5.63 20.12
CA LEU A 205 -44.32 5.72 18.68
C LEU A 205 -44.99 4.56 17.92
N SER A 206 -44.94 3.34 18.46
CA SER A 206 -45.58 2.16 17.84
C SER A 206 -47.07 2.34 17.67
N SER A 207 -47.77 2.89 18.68
CA SER A 207 -49.21 3.14 18.59
C SER A 207 -49.55 4.17 17.52
N GLU A 208 -48.76 5.22 17.37
CA GLU A 208 -48.99 6.27 16.37
C GLU A 208 -48.70 5.76 14.94
N LEU A 209 -47.67 4.93 14.77
CA LEU A 209 -47.35 4.28 13.49
C LEU A 209 -48.45 3.31 13.07
N GLN A 210 -48.97 2.51 14.02
CA GLN A 210 -50.05 1.56 13.78
C GLN A 210 -51.35 2.27 13.40
N ALA A 211 -51.64 3.44 13.99
CA ALA A 211 -52.80 4.26 13.62
C ALA A 211 -52.76 4.72 12.16
N LEU A 212 -51.58 4.81 11.55
CA LEU A 212 -51.36 5.13 10.13
C LEU A 212 -51.15 3.89 9.24
N GLY A 213 -51.33 2.68 9.80
CA GLY A 213 -51.19 1.43 9.06
C GLY A 213 -49.72 1.05 8.76
N ILE A 214 -48.77 1.59 9.51
CA ILE A 214 -47.36 1.25 9.41
C ILE A 214 -47.00 0.25 10.51
N ASP A 215 -46.69 -0.99 10.12
CA ASP A 215 -46.19 -2.01 11.04
C ASP A 215 -44.69 -1.77 11.30
N ALA A 216 -44.33 -1.69 12.57
CA ALA A 216 -42.94 -1.35 12.95
C ALA A 216 -42.49 -2.16 14.17
N ASP A 217 -41.29 -2.76 14.03
CA ASP A 217 -40.55 -3.36 15.15
C ASP A 217 -39.61 -2.30 15.75
N ILE A 218 -39.87 -1.92 17.01
CA ILE A 218 -39.17 -0.85 17.69
C ILE A 218 -38.32 -1.43 18.82
N SER A 219 -37.05 -1.12 18.82
CA SER A 219 -36.10 -1.60 19.83
C SER A 219 -35.11 -0.52 20.26
N GLY A 220 -34.67 -0.59 21.51
CA GLY A 220 -33.56 0.24 21.99
C GLY A 220 -32.22 -0.19 21.36
N ARG A 221 -31.36 0.77 21.11
CA ARG A 221 -30.04 0.51 20.58
C ARG A 221 -28.96 0.89 21.61
N ALA A 222 -28.27 -0.11 22.13
CA ALA A 222 -27.08 0.12 22.96
C ALA A 222 -25.94 0.73 22.13
N LYS A 223 -25.24 1.69 22.70
CA LYS A 223 -24.07 2.30 22.07
C LYS A 223 -22.81 1.64 22.58
N HIS A 224 -21.89 1.34 21.64
CA HIS A 224 -20.64 0.67 21.92
C HIS A 224 -19.64 1.60 22.63
N PHE A 225 -18.88 1.06 23.58
CA PHE A 225 -18.00 1.83 24.46
C PHE A 225 -16.86 2.51 23.68
N TYR A 226 -16.27 1.83 22.69
CA TYR A 226 -15.24 2.44 21.85
C TYR A 226 -15.77 3.62 21.03
N SER A 227 -17.02 3.55 20.53
CA SER A 227 -17.63 4.65 19.80
C SER A 227 -17.82 5.89 20.67
N ILE A 228 -18.10 5.72 21.96
CA ILE A 228 -18.19 6.80 22.95
C ILE A 228 -16.79 7.39 23.16
N TYR A 229 -15.80 6.55 23.46
CA TYR A 229 -14.40 6.95 23.65
C TYR A 229 -13.83 7.72 22.47
N ALA A 230 -14.05 7.21 21.25
CA ALA A 230 -13.61 7.86 20.02
C ALA A 230 -14.22 9.26 19.83
N LYS A 231 -15.49 9.46 20.19
CA LYS A 231 -16.13 10.80 20.15
C LYS A 231 -15.55 11.74 21.20
N MET A 232 -15.26 11.24 22.40
CA MET A 232 -14.63 12.04 23.48
C MET A 232 -13.22 12.50 23.05
N THR A 233 -12.41 11.58 22.51
CA THR A 233 -11.01 11.87 22.16
C THR A 233 -10.86 12.66 20.87
N LYS A 234 -11.56 12.26 19.77
CA LYS A 234 -11.45 12.94 18.46
C LYS A 234 -12.14 14.31 18.43
N LYS A 235 -13.22 14.52 19.19
CA LYS A 235 -14.03 15.76 19.18
C LYS A 235 -13.87 16.61 20.43
N GLY A 236 -13.05 16.19 21.38
CA GLY A 236 -12.84 16.89 22.65
C GLY A 236 -14.12 17.07 23.50
N LYS A 237 -15.10 16.17 23.36
CA LYS A 237 -16.37 16.25 24.08
C LYS A 237 -16.31 15.53 25.41
N GLU A 238 -16.96 16.11 26.42
CA GLU A 238 -17.23 15.41 27.65
C GLU A 238 -18.35 14.39 27.48
N PHE A 239 -18.42 13.37 28.35
CA PHE A 239 -19.44 12.32 28.29
C PHE A 239 -20.87 12.89 28.25
N ASN A 240 -21.15 13.91 29.05
CA ASN A 240 -22.46 14.56 29.12
C ASN A 240 -22.86 15.36 27.87
N GLU A 241 -21.89 15.65 26.98
CA GLU A 241 -22.15 16.32 25.69
C GLU A 241 -22.42 15.35 24.54
N ILE A 242 -22.48 14.05 24.84
CA ILE A 242 -22.75 13.02 23.85
C ILE A 242 -24.27 12.79 23.79
N TYR A 243 -24.97 13.54 22.95
CA TYR A 243 -26.42 13.56 22.79
C TYR A 243 -27.05 12.26 22.25
N ASP A 244 -26.25 11.30 21.76
CA ASP A 244 -26.70 10.08 21.10
C ASP A 244 -26.51 8.81 21.96
N LEU A 245 -26.57 8.97 23.30
CA LEU A 245 -26.53 7.85 24.23
C LEU A 245 -27.84 7.10 24.30
N THR A 246 -28.96 7.80 24.08
CA THR A 246 -30.31 7.24 24.01
C THR A 246 -30.68 7.11 22.54
N ALA A 247 -30.76 5.88 22.04
CA ALA A 247 -31.05 5.62 20.64
C ALA A 247 -32.10 4.52 20.48
N MET A 248 -32.93 4.68 19.45
CA MET A 248 -34.01 3.78 19.09
C MET A 248 -33.85 3.33 17.64
N ARG A 249 -34.19 2.09 17.38
CA ARG A 249 -34.27 1.51 16.03
C ARG A 249 -35.70 1.21 15.71
N VAL A 250 -36.13 1.62 14.52
CA VAL A 250 -37.45 1.37 13.97
C VAL A 250 -37.28 0.59 12.67
N ILE A 251 -37.79 -0.64 12.64
CA ILE A 251 -37.72 -1.52 11.47
C ILE A 251 -39.14 -1.61 10.89
N VAL A 252 -39.24 -1.29 9.59
CA VAL A 252 -40.52 -1.29 8.85
C VAL A 252 -40.39 -2.16 7.59
N ASP A 253 -41.51 -2.43 6.92
CA ASP A 253 -41.52 -3.38 5.79
C ASP A 253 -41.10 -2.74 4.46
N SER A 254 -41.34 -1.44 4.25
CA SER A 254 -41.01 -0.81 2.96
C SER A 254 -40.24 0.52 3.09
N VAL A 255 -39.58 0.92 2.01
CA VAL A 255 -38.91 2.23 1.92
C VAL A 255 -39.94 3.37 2.09
N LYS A 256 -41.16 3.22 1.55
CA LYS A 256 -42.23 4.19 1.74
C LYS A 256 -42.55 4.36 3.20
N ASP A 257 -42.63 3.27 3.95
CA ASP A 257 -42.94 3.30 5.38
C ASP A 257 -41.76 3.90 6.19
N CYS A 258 -40.53 3.76 5.75
CA CYS A 258 -39.41 4.47 6.35
C CYS A 258 -39.60 5.98 6.34
N TYR A 259 -39.98 6.57 5.19
CA TYR A 259 -40.25 8.01 5.08
C TYR A 259 -41.53 8.41 5.81
N GLY A 260 -42.54 7.54 5.79
CA GLY A 260 -43.77 7.72 6.59
C GLY A 260 -43.48 7.80 8.09
N ALA A 261 -42.65 6.88 8.58
CA ALA A 261 -42.23 6.85 9.98
C ALA A 261 -41.45 8.11 10.40
N VAL A 262 -40.58 8.66 9.53
CA VAL A 262 -39.91 9.96 9.79
C VAL A 262 -40.95 11.07 9.94
N GLY A 263 -41.97 11.10 9.10
CA GLY A 263 -43.05 12.07 9.17
C GLY A 263 -43.78 12.01 10.53
N VAL A 264 -44.11 10.81 11.00
CA VAL A 264 -44.71 10.59 12.33
C VAL A 264 -43.76 11.06 13.43
N VAL A 265 -42.51 10.62 13.42
CA VAL A 265 -41.50 11.00 14.42
C VAL A 265 -41.36 12.53 14.52
N HIS A 266 -41.31 13.24 13.39
CA HIS A 266 -41.15 14.69 13.37
C HIS A 266 -42.44 15.45 13.72
N SER A 267 -43.59 14.80 13.59
CA SER A 267 -44.86 15.36 14.07
C SER A 267 -45.01 15.24 15.59
N LEU A 268 -44.51 14.16 16.18
CA LEU A 268 -44.55 13.91 17.62
C LEU A 268 -43.47 14.70 18.37
N TRP A 269 -42.27 14.76 17.82
CA TRP A 269 -41.11 15.32 18.50
C TRP A 269 -40.31 16.27 17.59
N LYS A 270 -39.83 17.37 18.16
CA LYS A 270 -39.11 18.40 17.41
C LYS A 270 -37.72 17.92 16.96
N PRO A 271 -37.45 17.86 15.63
CA PRO A 271 -36.16 17.45 15.17
C PRO A 271 -35.08 18.52 15.44
N LEU A 272 -33.87 18.08 15.75
CA LEU A 272 -32.69 18.95 15.85
C LEU A 272 -32.20 19.32 14.45
N PRO A 273 -32.05 20.63 14.14
CA PRO A 273 -31.50 21.07 12.85
C PRO A 273 -30.14 20.43 12.53
N ALA A 274 -29.91 20.11 11.25
CA ALA A 274 -28.69 19.51 10.74
C ALA A 274 -28.32 18.11 11.31
N ARG A 275 -29.24 17.45 12.00
CA ARG A 275 -29.09 16.09 12.53
C ARG A 275 -29.84 15.02 11.76
N PHE A 276 -30.60 15.40 10.76
CA PHE A 276 -31.24 14.46 9.82
C PHE A 276 -30.21 14.01 8.77
N LYS A 277 -30.17 12.70 8.52
CA LYS A 277 -29.30 12.09 7.49
C LYS A 277 -30.09 11.01 6.76
N ASP A 278 -30.11 11.12 5.45
CA ASP A 278 -30.77 10.18 4.57
C ASP A 278 -29.73 9.29 3.89
N PHE A 279 -29.49 8.13 4.50
CA PHE A 279 -28.63 7.09 3.91
C PHE A 279 -29.42 6.07 3.08
N ILE A 280 -30.74 6.24 2.89
CA ILE A 280 -31.52 5.46 1.93
C ILE A 280 -31.34 6.06 0.53
N ALA A 281 -31.54 7.37 0.41
CA ALA A 281 -31.31 8.09 -0.86
C ALA A 281 -29.81 8.13 -1.24
N MET A 282 -28.92 8.19 -0.25
CA MET A 282 -27.47 8.23 -0.43
C MET A 282 -26.79 7.15 0.42
N PRO A 283 -26.77 5.89 -0.04
CA PRO A 283 -26.15 4.79 0.67
C PRO A 283 -24.65 5.04 0.93
N LYS A 284 -24.15 4.59 2.07
CA LYS A 284 -22.72 4.59 2.32
C LYS A 284 -22.01 3.61 1.39
N PHE A 285 -20.68 3.77 1.22
CA PHE A 285 -19.85 2.88 0.39
C PHE A 285 -19.99 1.39 0.80
N ASN A 286 -20.23 1.11 2.08
CA ASN A 286 -20.46 -0.23 2.63
C ASN A 286 -21.92 -0.69 2.53
N MET A 287 -22.70 -0.07 1.66
CA MET A 287 -24.13 -0.35 1.40
C MET A 287 -25.04 -0.14 2.61
N TYR A 288 -24.57 0.53 3.64
CA TYR A 288 -25.40 0.88 4.79
C TYR A 288 -26.50 1.87 4.39
N GLN A 289 -27.74 1.51 4.66
CA GLN A 289 -28.93 2.32 4.41
C GLN A 289 -29.75 2.49 5.69
N SER A 290 -30.17 3.70 6.01
CA SER A 290 -31.06 4.04 7.12
C SER A 290 -31.38 5.52 7.08
N LEU A 291 -32.54 5.92 7.55
CA LEU A 291 -32.80 7.31 7.92
C LEU A 291 -32.37 7.52 9.37
N HIS A 292 -31.62 8.58 9.62
CA HIS A 292 -31.21 8.96 10.96
C HIS A 292 -31.78 10.33 11.28
N THR A 293 -32.46 10.44 12.41
CA THR A 293 -32.92 11.72 12.95
C THR A 293 -32.62 11.80 14.43
N THR A 294 -32.35 12.98 14.93
CA THR A 294 -32.25 13.24 16.37
C THR A 294 -33.34 14.22 16.74
N VAL A 295 -34.16 13.84 17.70
CA VAL A 295 -35.31 14.64 18.15
C VAL A 295 -35.18 15.00 19.63
N ILE A 296 -35.90 16.05 20.04
CA ILE A 296 -36.11 16.37 21.44
C ILE A 296 -37.42 15.70 21.83
N ALA A 297 -37.30 14.61 22.56
CA ALA A 297 -38.44 13.81 23.04
C ALA A 297 -38.94 14.35 24.39
N PRO A 298 -40.01 13.80 25.00
CA PRO A 298 -40.55 14.23 26.30
C PRO A 298 -39.45 14.38 27.36
N GLU A 299 -39.64 15.22 28.33
CA GLU A 299 -38.67 15.55 29.40
C GLU A 299 -37.37 16.21 28.90
N GLY A 300 -37.32 16.65 27.63
CA GLY A 300 -36.14 17.31 27.04
C GLY A 300 -35.02 16.34 26.67
N VAL A 301 -35.25 15.03 26.70
CA VAL A 301 -34.25 14.01 26.36
C VAL A 301 -34.02 14.01 24.87
N THR A 302 -32.73 14.02 24.46
CA THR A 302 -32.36 13.86 23.05
C THR A 302 -32.37 12.38 22.68
N LEU A 303 -33.18 12.03 21.66
CA LEU A 303 -33.34 10.67 21.17
C LEU A 303 -32.88 10.56 19.72
N GLU A 304 -31.87 9.71 19.45
CA GLU A 304 -31.49 9.34 18.07
C GLU A 304 -32.41 8.21 17.59
N ILE A 305 -33.04 8.38 16.43
CA ILE A 305 -33.93 7.38 15.84
C ILE A 305 -33.34 6.96 14.49
N GLN A 306 -33.18 5.66 14.32
CA GLN A 306 -32.71 5.01 13.10
C GLN A 306 -33.86 4.21 12.49
N ILE A 307 -34.25 4.55 11.27
CA ILE A 307 -35.40 3.95 10.59
C ILE A 307 -34.88 3.25 9.33
N ARG A 308 -35.28 1.99 9.13
CA ARG A 308 -34.84 1.17 7.99
C ARG A 308 -35.78 -0.01 7.77
N THR A 309 -35.66 -0.65 6.60
CA THR A 309 -36.37 -1.90 6.32
C THR A 309 -35.68 -3.12 6.95
N ARG A 310 -36.38 -4.27 6.98
CA ARG A 310 -35.81 -5.55 7.45
C ARG A 310 -34.55 -5.93 6.62
N GLU A 311 -34.61 -5.78 5.29
CA GLU A 311 -33.48 -6.04 4.41
C GLU A 311 -32.30 -5.12 4.70
N MET A 312 -32.56 -3.81 4.90
CA MET A 312 -31.51 -2.86 5.28
C MET A 312 -30.90 -3.17 6.64
N GLN A 313 -31.69 -3.74 7.56
CA GLN A 313 -31.21 -4.20 8.87
C GLN A 313 -30.24 -5.37 8.73
N GLU A 314 -30.59 -6.40 7.95
CA GLU A 314 -29.70 -7.53 7.68
C GLU A 314 -28.40 -7.09 6.99
N MET A 315 -28.52 -6.21 5.99
CA MET A 315 -27.37 -5.62 5.32
C MET A 315 -26.51 -4.79 6.28
N ALA A 316 -27.10 -4.05 7.21
CA ALA A 316 -26.40 -3.27 8.22
C ALA A 316 -25.69 -4.15 9.27
N GLU A 317 -26.18 -5.35 9.58
CA GLU A 317 -25.57 -6.27 10.55
C GLU A 317 -24.47 -7.15 9.92
N PHE A 318 -24.76 -7.75 8.78
CA PHE A 318 -23.94 -8.79 8.16
C PHE A 318 -23.18 -8.31 6.91
N GLY A 319 -23.51 -7.12 6.36
CA GLY A 319 -22.82 -6.54 5.22
C GLY A 319 -22.74 -7.48 4.01
N VAL A 320 -21.53 -7.68 3.50
CA VAL A 320 -21.28 -8.58 2.36
C VAL A 320 -21.74 -10.02 2.64
N ALA A 321 -21.72 -10.48 3.89
CA ALA A 321 -22.20 -11.82 4.26
C ALA A 321 -23.70 -12.00 4.00
N ALA A 322 -24.53 -10.95 4.22
CA ALA A 322 -25.96 -11.00 3.92
C ALA A 322 -26.24 -11.27 2.43
N HIS A 323 -25.38 -10.76 1.54
CA HIS A 323 -25.55 -10.92 0.09
C HIS A 323 -25.35 -12.38 -0.38
N TRP A 324 -24.49 -13.15 0.28
CA TRP A 324 -24.30 -14.57 -0.01
C TRP A 324 -25.57 -15.37 0.28
N ILE A 325 -26.35 -14.97 1.30
CA ILE A 325 -27.61 -15.63 1.65
C ILE A 325 -28.65 -15.49 0.53
N TYR A 326 -28.71 -14.33 -0.14
CA TYR A 326 -29.68 -14.07 -1.21
C TYR A 326 -29.28 -14.65 -2.57
N LYS A 327 -27.99 -14.84 -2.85
CA LYS A 327 -27.49 -15.37 -4.13
C LYS A 327 -27.89 -16.83 -4.36
N ASP A 328 -27.89 -17.65 -3.31
CA ASP A 328 -28.35 -19.05 -3.36
C ASP A 328 -29.88 -19.18 -3.48
N ALA A 329 -30.64 -18.23 -2.94
CA ALA A 329 -32.10 -18.24 -2.99
C ALA A 329 -32.67 -17.86 -4.37
N ALA A 330 -31.91 -17.18 -5.20
CA ALA A 330 -32.36 -16.62 -6.49
C ALA A 330 -31.92 -17.40 -7.73
N ASN A 331 -31.54 -18.69 -7.62
CA ASN A 331 -31.15 -19.54 -8.77
C ASN A 331 -30.28 -18.82 -9.83
N GLY A 332 -29.13 -18.27 -9.46
CA GLY A 332 -28.07 -17.92 -10.39
C GLY A 332 -28.31 -16.69 -11.30
N ARG A 333 -29.33 -15.85 -11.05
CA ARG A 333 -29.63 -14.65 -11.84
C ARG A 333 -29.55 -13.34 -11.04
N GLY A 334 -28.51 -13.18 -10.22
CA GLY A 334 -28.12 -11.84 -9.74
C GLY A 334 -27.34 -11.13 -10.85
N SER A 335 -27.69 -9.88 -11.18
CA SER A 335 -27.00 -9.13 -12.23
C SER A 335 -25.52 -8.93 -11.82
N ALA A 336 -24.60 -9.36 -12.67
CA ALA A 336 -23.14 -9.26 -12.49
C ALA A 336 -22.64 -7.82 -12.23
N THR A 337 -23.49 -6.82 -12.46
CA THR A 337 -23.15 -5.39 -12.35
C THR A 337 -23.11 -4.87 -10.91
N ASP A 338 -23.88 -5.47 -9.99
CA ASP A 338 -23.98 -4.98 -8.60
C ASP A 338 -22.87 -5.58 -7.70
N ASP A 339 -22.46 -6.81 -7.96
CA ASP A 339 -21.33 -7.47 -7.30
C ASP A 339 -19.99 -6.81 -7.69
N ASP A 340 -19.90 -6.30 -8.90
CA ASP A 340 -18.68 -5.65 -9.43
C ASP A 340 -18.35 -4.35 -8.69
N ALA A 341 -19.37 -3.58 -8.28
CA ALA A 341 -19.18 -2.35 -7.51
C ALA A 341 -18.69 -2.61 -6.08
N LYS A 342 -19.20 -3.65 -5.42
CA LYS A 342 -18.87 -4.03 -4.04
C LYS A 342 -17.43 -4.54 -3.88
N LEU A 343 -16.96 -5.30 -4.87
CA LEU A 343 -15.62 -5.87 -4.91
C LEU A 343 -14.61 -4.95 -5.64
N LYS A 344 -15.07 -3.86 -6.23
CA LYS A 344 -14.22 -2.91 -6.97
C LYS A 344 -13.08 -2.36 -6.12
N TRP A 345 -13.36 -2.06 -4.85
CA TRP A 345 -12.36 -1.63 -3.89
C TRP A 345 -11.29 -2.73 -3.65
N LEU A 346 -11.70 -3.98 -3.45
CA LEU A 346 -10.78 -5.11 -3.27
C LEU A 346 -9.92 -5.32 -4.52
N ARG A 347 -10.53 -5.25 -5.71
CA ARG A 347 -9.79 -5.36 -6.97
C ARG A 347 -8.82 -4.19 -7.17
N SER A 348 -9.23 -2.97 -6.82
CA SER A 348 -8.33 -1.81 -6.89
C SER A 348 -7.13 -1.96 -5.97
N MET A 349 -7.27 -2.64 -4.82
CA MET A 349 -6.14 -2.98 -3.95
C MET A 349 -5.18 -3.98 -4.58
N LEU A 350 -5.67 -4.94 -5.39
CA LEU A 350 -4.79 -5.86 -6.11
C LEU A 350 -3.93 -5.14 -7.14
N ASP A 351 -4.49 -4.16 -7.84
CA ASP A 351 -3.79 -3.43 -8.90
C ASP A 351 -2.55 -2.69 -8.37
N TRP A 352 -2.61 -2.13 -7.16
CA TRP A 352 -1.48 -1.39 -6.61
C TRP A 352 -0.51 -2.25 -5.79
N GLN A 353 -0.92 -3.44 -5.37
CA GLN A 353 -0.05 -4.39 -4.67
C GLN A 353 1.20 -4.74 -5.49
N HIS A 354 1.08 -4.87 -6.81
CA HIS A 354 2.19 -5.19 -7.70
C HIS A 354 3.21 -4.04 -7.84
N ASP A 355 2.81 -2.81 -7.56
CA ASP A 355 3.65 -1.63 -7.77
C ASP A 355 4.40 -1.17 -6.51
N THR A 356 3.95 -1.58 -5.31
CA THR A 356 4.57 -1.19 -4.04
C THR A 356 5.45 -2.33 -3.50
N GLN A 357 6.78 -2.18 -3.61
CA GLN A 357 7.74 -3.19 -3.12
C GLN A 357 8.13 -3.00 -1.64
N ASP A 358 8.00 -1.78 -1.10
CA ASP A 358 8.33 -1.45 0.28
C ASP A 358 7.21 -1.90 1.24
N PRO A 359 7.51 -2.79 2.21
CA PRO A 359 6.54 -3.27 3.19
C PRO A 359 5.91 -2.17 4.03
N LYS A 360 6.70 -1.16 4.43
CA LYS A 360 6.20 -0.04 5.25
C LYS A 360 5.25 0.85 4.45
N GLU A 361 5.62 1.18 3.22
CA GLU A 361 4.76 1.97 2.33
C GLU A 361 3.44 1.25 2.03
N PHE A 362 3.48 -0.09 1.86
CA PHE A 362 2.28 -0.90 1.69
C PHE A 362 1.36 -0.79 2.91
N MET A 363 1.90 -0.94 4.12
CA MET A 363 1.13 -0.87 5.36
C MET A 363 0.53 0.52 5.59
N ASP A 364 1.29 1.59 5.32
CA ASP A 364 0.81 2.96 5.48
C ASP A 364 -0.31 3.29 4.47
N ALA A 365 -0.17 2.86 3.21
CA ALA A 365 -1.21 3.02 2.20
C ALA A 365 -2.48 2.22 2.56
N LEU A 366 -2.32 0.99 3.05
CA LEU A 366 -3.43 0.16 3.51
C LEU A 366 -4.21 0.83 4.64
N LYS A 367 -3.52 1.40 5.64
CA LYS A 367 -4.17 2.11 6.76
C LYS A 367 -4.94 3.35 6.30
N VAL A 368 -4.40 4.11 5.34
CA VAL A 368 -5.10 5.27 4.77
C VAL A 368 -6.37 4.83 4.04
N ASP A 369 -6.29 3.80 3.22
CA ASP A 369 -7.45 3.30 2.47
C ASP A 369 -8.50 2.64 3.37
N LEU A 370 -8.11 2.10 4.51
CA LEU A 370 -9.01 1.53 5.52
C LEU A 370 -9.62 2.58 6.45
N SER A 371 -9.21 3.85 6.38
CA SER A 371 -9.74 4.93 7.24
C SER A 371 -11.25 5.04 7.14
N GLU A 372 -11.91 5.22 8.28
CA GLU A 372 -13.38 5.33 8.38
C GLU A 372 -13.91 6.74 8.09
N ASP A 373 -13.06 7.74 8.19
CA ASP A 373 -13.47 9.14 7.99
C ASP A 373 -13.51 9.44 6.49
N GLU A 374 -14.70 9.75 5.97
CA GLU A 374 -14.98 9.99 4.57
C GLU A 374 -15.63 11.34 4.32
N VAL A 375 -15.41 11.89 3.13
CA VAL A 375 -16.06 13.09 2.63
C VAL A 375 -16.85 12.79 1.36
N TYR A 376 -18.08 13.28 1.30
CA TYR A 376 -18.99 13.17 0.17
C TYR A 376 -18.95 14.47 -0.61
N VAL A 377 -18.43 14.43 -1.82
CA VAL A 377 -18.30 15.60 -2.69
C VAL A 377 -19.10 15.40 -3.97
N PHE A 378 -19.54 16.49 -4.57
CA PHE A 378 -20.42 16.47 -5.73
C PHE A 378 -19.66 16.88 -7.00
N THR A 379 -19.93 16.20 -8.11
CA THR A 379 -19.60 16.74 -9.43
C THR A 379 -20.53 17.90 -9.77
N PRO A 380 -20.20 18.79 -10.72
CA PRO A 380 -21.10 19.83 -11.22
C PRO A 380 -22.42 19.28 -11.78
N LYS A 381 -22.47 17.98 -12.15
CA LYS A 381 -23.68 17.29 -12.64
C LYS A 381 -24.54 16.72 -11.50
N GLY A 382 -24.10 16.87 -10.23
CA GLY A 382 -24.80 16.35 -9.07
C GLY A 382 -24.45 14.90 -8.70
N GLU A 383 -23.50 14.26 -9.39
CA GLU A 383 -23.04 12.93 -8.97
C GLU A 383 -22.25 13.02 -7.67
N VAL A 384 -22.51 12.10 -6.75
CA VAL A 384 -21.78 11.99 -5.49
C VAL A 384 -20.52 11.14 -5.69
N LYS A 385 -19.39 11.65 -5.21
CA LYS A 385 -18.14 10.89 -5.11
C LYS A 385 -17.72 10.82 -3.66
N ASN A 386 -17.31 9.62 -3.24
CA ASN A 386 -16.86 9.35 -1.89
C ASN A 386 -15.32 9.29 -1.87
N LEU A 387 -14.70 10.02 -0.96
CA LEU A 387 -13.25 10.12 -0.81
C LEU A 387 -12.87 10.00 0.67
N ALA A 388 -11.65 9.57 0.95
CA ALA A 388 -11.10 9.58 2.30
C ALA A 388 -11.03 11.02 2.85
N ALA A 389 -11.21 11.19 4.15
CA ALA A 389 -11.06 12.50 4.79
C ALA A 389 -9.64 13.06 4.57
N GLY A 390 -9.56 14.37 4.28
CA GLY A 390 -8.33 15.03 3.89
C GLY A 390 -7.97 14.87 2.41
N ALA A 391 -8.83 14.22 1.60
CA ALA A 391 -8.66 14.15 0.15
C ALA A 391 -8.67 15.54 -0.48
N THR A 392 -7.95 15.67 -1.57
CA THR A 392 -7.73 16.92 -2.29
C THR A 392 -8.47 16.93 -3.63
N PRO A 393 -8.58 18.08 -4.32
CA PRO A 393 -9.11 18.14 -5.68
C PRO A 393 -8.36 17.24 -6.68
N LEU A 394 -7.09 16.94 -6.45
CA LEU A 394 -6.35 15.97 -7.25
C LEU A 394 -6.86 14.54 -7.03
N ASP A 395 -7.10 14.15 -5.77
CA ASP A 395 -7.69 12.85 -5.46
C ASP A 395 -9.05 12.70 -6.14
N PHE A 396 -9.88 13.75 -6.08
CA PHE A 396 -11.17 13.79 -6.76
C PHE A 396 -11.03 13.65 -8.27
N ALA A 397 -10.05 14.33 -8.89
CA ALA A 397 -9.81 14.24 -10.34
C ALA A 397 -9.50 12.81 -10.78
N TYR A 398 -8.65 12.08 -10.03
CA TYR A 398 -8.33 10.68 -10.27
C TYR A 398 -9.49 9.73 -9.95
N GLU A 399 -10.38 10.10 -9.03
CA GLU A 399 -11.58 9.32 -8.73
C GLU A 399 -12.62 9.43 -9.86
N VAL A 400 -12.71 10.59 -10.51
CA VAL A 400 -13.58 10.78 -11.67
C VAL A 400 -13.07 9.96 -12.87
N HIS A 401 -11.83 10.21 -13.29
CA HIS A 401 -11.16 9.46 -14.37
C HIS A 401 -9.65 9.67 -14.32
N THR A 402 -8.88 8.65 -14.71
CA THR A 402 -7.41 8.73 -14.76
C THR A 402 -6.92 9.88 -15.64
N ASP A 403 -7.51 10.06 -16.85
CA ASP A 403 -7.13 11.12 -17.78
C ASP A 403 -7.49 12.53 -17.26
N VAL A 404 -8.60 12.65 -16.51
CA VAL A 404 -8.95 13.91 -15.83
C VAL A 404 -7.89 14.25 -14.79
N GLY A 405 -7.44 13.25 -14.03
CA GLY A 405 -6.32 13.38 -13.09
C GLY A 405 -5.03 13.81 -13.77
N HIS A 406 -4.61 13.12 -14.84
CA HIS A 406 -3.36 13.42 -15.55
C HIS A 406 -3.36 14.80 -16.22
N ARG A 407 -4.53 15.31 -16.65
CA ARG A 407 -4.70 16.61 -17.31
C ARG A 407 -5.10 17.74 -16.36
N CYS A 408 -5.18 17.49 -15.06
CA CYS A 408 -5.60 18.48 -14.08
C CYS A 408 -4.63 19.67 -14.06
N VAL A 409 -5.14 20.89 -14.15
CA VAL A 409 -4.37 22.12 -14.06
C VAL A 409 -4.85 23.03 -12.91
N GLY A 410 -6.03 22.75 -12.36
CA GLY A 410 -6.62 23.50 -11.27
C GLY A 410 -7.99 22.93 -10.89
N ALA A 411 -8.59 23.47 -9.85
CA ALA A 411 -9.92 23.09 -9.42
C ALA A 411 -10.69 24.29 -8.86
N LYS A 412 -12.02 24.23 -8.99
CA LYS A 412 -12.95 25.10 -8.29
C LYS A 412 -13.74 24.27 -7.29
N VAL A 413 -13.91 24.81 -6.10
CA VAL A 413 -14.79 24.27 -5.07
C VAL A 413 -15.88 25.31 -4.77
N ASN A 414 -17.14 24.90 -4.88
CA ASN A 414 -18.29 25.78 -4.72
C ASN A 414 -18.19 27.05 -5.59
N GLY A 415 -17.71 26.90 -6.84
CA GLY A 415 -17.52 27.97 -7.81
C GLY A 415 -16.28 28.84 -7.61
N LYS A 416 -15.48 28.65 -6.56
CA LYS A 416 -14.27 29.41 -6.26
C LYS A 416 -13.01 28.60 -6.60
N MET A 417 -12.02 29.25 -7.22
CA MET A 417 -10.70 28.63 -7.44
C MET A 417 -10.03 28.31 -6.10
N VAL A 418 -9.52 27.08 -5.98
CA VAL A 418 -8.79 26.61 -4.80
C VAL A 418 -7.44 26.03 -5.21
N PRO A 419 -6.43 26.06 -4.33
CA PRO A 419 -5.17 25.35 -4.58
C PRO A 419 -5.40 23.84 -4.59
N LEU A 420 -4.56 23.10 -5.34
CA LEU A 420 -4.70 21.64 -5.48
C LEU A 420 -4.49 20.84 -4.19
N HIS A 421 -3.91 21.46 -3.15
CA HIS A 421 -3.75 20.90 -1.81
C HIS A 421 -4.91 21.25 -0.84
N TYR A 422 -5.98 21.88 -1.33
CA TYR A 422 -7.17 22.15 -0.53
C TYR A 422 -7.80 20.85 -0.01
N GLU A 423 -8.13 20.80 1.27
CA GLU A 423 -8.82 19.64 1.86
C GLU A 423 -10.32 19.74 1.61
N LEU A 424 -10.87 18.79 0.87
CA LEU A 424 -12.29 18.71 0.52
C LEU A 424 -13.15 18.41 1.74
N LYS A 425 -14.33 19.01 1.79
CA LYS A 425 -15.34 18.82 2.85
C LYS A 425 -16.61 18.20 2.29
N SER A 426 -17.33 17.47 3.12
CA SER A 426 -18.64 16.92 2.72
C SER A 426 -19.59 18.05 2.32
N GLY A 427 -20.21 17.91 1.16
CA GLY A 427 -21.09 18.91 0.56
C GLY A 427 -20.43 19.82 -0.48
N ASP A 428 -19.09 19.74 -0.64
CA ASP A 428 -18.40 20.53 -1.65
C ASP A 428 -18.75 20.09 -3.06
N ILE A 429 -19.01 21.05 -3.95
CA ILE A 429 -19.16 20.84 -5.39
C ILE A 429 -17.81 21.11 -6.04
N VAL A 430 -17.21 20.10 -6.66
CA VAL A 430 -15.85 20.14 -7.19
C VAL A 430 -15.86 20.12 -8.71
N GLU A 431 -15.32 21.16 -9.33
CA GLU A 431 -15.09 21.27 -10.77
C GLU A 431 -13.59 21.19 -11.05
N VAL A 432 -13.15 20.15 -11.80
CA VAL A 432 -11.74 19.98 -12.19
C VAL A 432 -11.50 20.69 -13.52
N LEU A 433 -10.48 21.54 -13.55
CA LEU A 433 -10.03 22.20 -14.77
C LEU A 433 -8.93 21.36 -15.42
N THR A 434 -9.13 20.99 -16.68
CA THR A 434 -8.20 20.16 -17.43
C THR A 434 -7.58 20.92 -18.60
N SER A 435 -6.31 20.59 -18.90
CA SER A 435 -5.61 21.10 -20.08
C SER A 435 -5.82 20.19 -21.29
N ASN A 436 -5.94 20.77 -22.47
CA ASN A 436 -5.93 20.02 -23.73
C ASN A 436 -4.53 19.55 -24.15
N ARG A 437 -3.48 20.04 -23.47
CA ARG A 437 -2.09 19.61 -23.70
C ARG A 437 -1.77 18.40 -22.85
N GLU A 438 -1.16 17.38 -23.43
CA GLU A 438 -0.65 16.20 -22.70
C GLU A 438 0.60 16.58 -21.90
N ARG A 439 0.39 17.19 -20.72
CA ARG A 439 1.51 17.54 -19.81
C ARG A 439 1.83 16.44 -18.80
N GLY A 440 0.91 15.52 -18.56
CA GLY A 440 1.01 14.53 -17.49
C GLY A 440 0.99 15.13 -16.09
N PRO A 441 1.06 14.29 -15.04
CA PRO A 441 1.10 14.71 -13.65
C PRO A 441 2.47 15.30 -13.27
N SER A 442 2.50 16.22 -12.29
CA SER A 442 3.75 16.66 -11.68
C SER A 442 4.20 15.67 -10.60
N ARG A 443 5.52 15.51 -10.41
CA ARG A 443 6.09 14.70 -9.33
C ARG A 443 5.71 15.21 -7.94
N ASP A 444 5.57 16.54 -7.78
CA ASP A 444 5.17 17.18 -6.53
C ASP A 444 3.76 16.77 -6.08
N TRP A 445 2.91 16.30 -7.01
CA TRP A 445 1.57 15.83 -6.69
C TRP A 445 1.56 14.61 -5.78
N LEU A 446 2.64 13.81 -5.79
CA LEU A 446 2.78 12.67 -4.87
C LEU A 446 2.78 13.08 -3.40
N ALA A 447 3.21 14.31 -3.09
CA ALA A 447 3.16 14.86 -1.74
C ALA A 447 1.78 15.44 -1.38
N VAL A 448 0.99 15.81 -2.39
CA VAL A 448 -0.32 16.45 -2.22
C VAL A 448 -1.45 15.42 -2.09
N VAL A 449 -1.44 14.38 -2.93
CA VAL A 449 -2.50 13.37 -2.95
C VAL A 449 -2.52 12.51 -1.69
N ARG A 450 -3.71 12.21 -1.21
CA ARG A 450 -3.97 11.38 -0.03
C ARG A 450 -4.33 9.94 -0.39
N THR A 451 -5.13 9.76 -1.44
CA THR A 451 -5.61 8.43 -1.82
C THR A 451 -4.51 7.60 -2.47
N SER A 452 -4.48 6.31 -2.16
CA SER A 452 -3.58 5.33 -2.79
C SER A 452 -3.84 5.23 -4.29
N ARG A 453 -5.10 5.35 -4.73
CA ARG A 453 -5.50 5.35 -6.15
C ARG A 453 -4.82 6.47 -6.94
N ALA A 454 -4.92 7.73 -6.48
CA ALA A 454 -4.28 8.86 -7.15
C ALA A 454 -2.75 8.70 -7.18
N ARG A 455 -2.16 8.33 -6.04
CA ARG A 455 -0.71 8.13 -5.90
C ARG A 455 -0.19 7.07 -6.87
N ASN A 456 -0.91 5.94 -6.99
CA ASN A 456 -0.51 4.85 -7.89
C ASN A 456 -0.67 5.22 -9.36
N LYS A 457 -1.76 5.91 -9.75
CA LYS A 457 -1.93 6.38 -11.13
C LYS A 457 -0.84 7.36 -11.54
N ILE A 458 -0.42 8.25 -10.64
CA ILE A 458 0.70 9.16 -10.86
C ILE A 458 2.01 8.37 -11.03
N ARG A 459 2.29 7.37 -10.16
CA ARG A 459 3.49 6.53 -10.26
C ARG A 459 3.52 5.69 -11.53
N GLN A 460 2.38 5.08 -11.89
CA GLN A 460 2.26 4.30 -13.12
C GLN A 460 2.57 5.16 -14.35
N TRP A 461 2.10 6.40 -14.37
CA TRP A 461 2.38 7.34 -15.44
C TRP A 461 3.90 7.62 -15.55
N PHE A 462 4.57 7.96 -14.44
CA PHE A 462 6.03 8.18 -14.44
C PHE A 462 6.83 6.92 -14.77
N LYS A 463 6.34 5.75 -14.36
CA LYS A 463 6.99 4.47 -14.71
C LYS A 463 6.87 4.17 -16.21
N ALA A 464 5.71 4.48 -16.80
CA ALA A 464 5.49 4.37 -18.25
C ALA A 464 6.36 5.38 -19.02
N GLU A 465 6.35 6.66 -18.62
CA GLU A 465 7.18 7.70 -19.22
C GLU A 465 8.68 7.34 -19.14
N SER A 466 9.17 6.96 -17.95
CA SER A 466 10.56 6.50 -17.80
C SER A 466 10.88 5.26 -18.60
N ARG A 467 9.90 4.39 -18.85
CA ARG A 467 10.06 3.21 -19.71
C ARG A 467 10.19 3.61 -21.17
N ASP A 468 9.35 4.52 -21.65
CA ASP A 468 9.39 5.04 -23.02
C ASP A 468 10.68 5.82 -23.29
N ASP A 469 11.12 6.66 -22.36
CA ASP A 469 12.41 7.36 -22.41
C ASP A 469 13.59 6.38 -22.46
N THR A 470 13.53 5.32 -21.66
CA THR A 470 14.59 4.29 -21.62
C THR A 470 14.60 3.46 -22.88
N GLU A 471 13.42 3.15 -23.46
CA GLU A 471 13.30 2.47 -24.73
C GLU A 471 13.87 3.31 -25.88
N HIS A 472 13.50 4.60 -25.92
CA HIS A 472 13.99 5.54 -26.92
C HIS A 472 15.51 5.67 -26.85
N SER A 473 16.05 5.85 -25.65
CA SER A 473 17.50 5.87 -25.37
C SER A 473 18.17 4.58 -25.83
N GLY A 474 17.55 3.42 -25.59
CA GLY A 474 18.06 2.13 -26.04
C GLY A 474 18.10 2.01 -27.57
N ARG A 475 17.10 2.53 -28.28
CA ARG A 475 17.09 2.59 -29.75
C ARG A 475 18.21 3.50 -30.27
N GLU A 476 18.43 4.66 -29.65
CA GLU A 476 19.51 5.57 -30.00
C GLU A 476 20.90 4.96 -29.78
N ILE A 477 21.10 4.31 -28.61
CA ILE A 477 22.36 3.61 -28.27
C ILE A 477 22.68 2.52 -29.31
N LEU A 478 21.67 1.71 -29.72
CA LEU A 478 21.88 0.71 -30.75
C LEU A 478 22.20 1.34 -32.10
N HIS A 479 21.47 2.39 -32.48
CA HIS A 479 21.67 3.13 -33.72
C HIS A 479 23.10 3.69 -33.83
N GLU A 480 23.58 4.35 -32.75
CA GLU A 480 24.96 4.86 -32.69
C GLU A 480 26.00 3.74 -32.73
N ALA A 481 25.75 2.64 -32.01
CA ALA A 481 26.68 1.51 -31.99
C ALA A 481 26.84 0.83 -33.35
N LEU A 482 25.73 0.68 -34.09
CA LEU A 482 25.75 0.17 -35.47
C LEU A 482 26.47 1.15 -36.42
N LYS A 483 26.19 2.47 -36.29
CA LYS A 483 26.81 3.53 -37.09
C LYS A 483 28.35 3.59 -36.87
N LYS A 484 28.82 3.51 -35.62
CA LYS A 484 30.25 3.47 -35.27
C LYS A 484 30.99 2.30 -35.89
N ARG A 485 30.31 1.22 -36.26
CA ARG A 485 30.83 0.04 -36.96
C ARG A 485 30.67 0.05 -38.47
N GLY A 486 30.14 1.14 -39.04
CA GLY A 486 29.88 1.28 -40.49
C GLY A 486 28.78 0.40 -41.03
N LEU A 487 27.89 -0.10 -40.15
CA LEU A 487 26.80 -0.97 -40.56
C LEU A 487 25.57 -0.14 -40.97
N PRO A 488 24.78 -0.60 -41.97
CA PRO A 488 23.59 0.11 -42.43
C PRO A 488 22.46 -0.03 -41.40
N HIS A 489 22.49 0.85 -40.37
CA HIS A 489 21.64 0.79 -39.17
C HIS A 489 20.13 0.72 -39.47
N GLN A 490 19.61 1.51 -40.46
CA GLN A 490 18.19 1.51 -40.82
C GLN A 490 17.72 0.16 -41.35
N LYS A 491 18.56 -0.50 -42.19
CA LYS A 491 18.26 -1.82 -42.73
C LYS A 491 18.32 -2.93 -41.69
N ILE A 492 19.24 -2.82 -40.75
CA ILE A 492 19.42 -3.84 -39.69
C ILE A 492 18.30 -3.75 -38.66
N VAL A 493 17.91 -2.54 -38.26
CA VAL A 493 16.83 -2.35 -37.24
C VAL A 493 15.49 -2.87 -37.76
N SER A 494 15.22 -2.76 -39.04
CA SER A 494 13.99 -3.27 -39.69
C SER A 494 14.10 -4.71 -40.23
N SER A 495 15.24 -5.37 -40.02
CA SER A 495 15.49 -6.70 -40.58
C SER A 495 15.07 -7.84 -39.67
N PRO A 496 14.66 -9.00 -40.19
CA PRO A 496 14.45 -10.22 -39.42
C PRO A 496 15.68 -10.64 -38.58
N LEU A 497 16.87 -10.29 -39.06
CA LEU A 497 18.16 -10.61 -38.42
C LEU A 497 18.26 -10.04 -37.00
N LEU A 498 17.83 -8.77 -36.79
CA LEU A 498 17.83 -8.19 -35.45
C LEU A 498 16.78 -8.87 -34.55
N ALA A 499 15.61 -9.22 -35.10
CA ALA A 499 14.60 -9.95 -34.36
C ALA A 499 15.06 -11.33 -33.88
N ASP A 500 15.90 -12.00 -34.70
CA ASP A 500 16.53 -13.28 -34.33
C ASP A 500 17.56 -13.11 -33.22
N VAL A 501 18.41 -12.08 -33.30
CA VAL A 501 19.38 -11.73 -32.25
C VAL A 501 18.67 -11.40 -30.95
N ILE A 502 17.57 -10.65 -30.97
CA ILE A 502 16.77 -10.31 -29.80
C ILE A 502 16.21 -11.58 -29.13
N ARG A 503 15.68 -12.53 -29.93
CA ARG A 503 15.18 -13.83 -29.42
C ARG A 503 16.31 -14.70 -28.86
N GLU A 504 17.47 -14.73 -29.50
CA GLU A 504 18.66 -15.45 -29.01
C GLU A 504 19.16 -14.89 -27.67
N MET A 505 18.97 -13.59 -27.42
CA MET A 505 19.30 -12.96 -26.16
C MET A 505 18.22 -13.14 -25.06
N GLY A 506 17.16 -13.92 -25.35
CA GLY A 506 16.13 -14.29 -24.39
C GLY A 506 14.97 -13.30 -24.25
N PHE A 507 14.88 -12.31 -25.12
CA PHE A 507 13.77 -11.34 -25.09
C PHE A 507 12.62 -11.77 -26.00
N LYS A 508 11.39 -11.78 -25.44
CA LYS A 508 10.16 -12.11 -26.18
C LYS A 508 9.63 -10.92 -27.00
N LYS A 509 9.89 -9.68 -26.56
CA LYS A 509 9.46 -8.43 -27.20
C LYS A 509 10.65 -7.55 -27.49
N ALA A 510 10.64 -6.85 -28.63
CA ALA A 510 11.68 -5.90 -29.01
C ALA A 510 11.78 -4.70 -28.03
N ASP A 511 10.64 -4.22 -27.52
CA ASP A 511 10.61 -3.11 -26.58
C ASP A 511 11.34 -3.43 -25.29
N ASP A 512 11.14 -4.65 -24.73
CA ASP A 512 11.85 -5.09 -23.51
C ASP A 512 13.37 -5.18 -23.73
N PHE A 513 13.79 -5.54 -24.95
CA PHE A 513 15.21 -5.52 -25.32
C PHE A 513 15.76 -4.08 -25.39
N TYR A 514 15.04 -3.13 -26.01
CA TYR A 514 15.48 -1.73 -26.05
C TYR A 514 15.53 -1.10 -24.67
N ILE A 515 14.56 -1.41 -23.80
CA ILE A 515 14.58 -0.99 -22.41
C ILE A 515 15.80 -1.57 -21.65
N ALA A 516 16.11 -2.85 -21.89
CA ALA A 516 17.29 -3.46 -21.29
C ALA A 516 18.61 -2.83 -21.80
N LEU A 517 18.63 -2.39 -23.06
CA LEU A 517 19.75 -1.70 -23.67
C LEU A 517 19.91 -0.27 -23.12
N GLY A 518 18.82 0.52 -23.08
CA GLY A 518 18.80 1.88 -22.51
C GLY A 518 19.09 1.90 -21.02
N GLY A 519 18.60 0.88 -20.29
CA GLY A 519 18.89 0.67 -18.87
C GLY A 519 20.27 0.05 -18.58
N ALA A 520 21.15 -0.06 -19.59
CA ALA A 520 22.49 -0.65 -19.51
C ALA A 520 22.54 -2.09 -18.94
N LYS A 521 21.45 -2.83 -19.00
CA LYS A 521 21.39 -4.26 -18.65
C LYS A 521 21.97 -5.14 -19.75
N VAL A 522 21.96 -4.64 -21.00
CA VAL A 522 22.52 -5.26 -22.19
C VAL A 522 23.53 -4.30 -22.81
N SER A 523 24.71 -4.79 -23.16
CA SER A 523 25.73 -3.96 -23.82
C SER A 523 25.46 -3.90 -25.32
N ALA A 524 25.41 -2.68 -25.88
CA ALA A 524 25.26 -2.46 -27.32
C ALA A 524 26.40 -3.14 -28.13
N LYS A 525 27.61 -3.24 -27.58
CA LYS A 525 28.77 -3.90 -28.20
C LYS A 525 28.51 -5.40 -28.39
N VAL A 526 27.86 -6.06 -27.43
CA VAL A 526 27.51 -7.48 -27.52
C VAL A 526 26.46 -7.68 -28.62
N VAL A 527 25.46 -6.80 -28.69
CA VAL A 527 24.42 -6.84 -29.72
C VAL A 527 25.03 -6.69 -31.11
N VAL A 528 25.87 -5.67 -31.30
CA VAL A 528 26.52 -5.41 -32.59
C VAL A 528 27.44 -6.56 -33.03
N ASN A 529 28.16 -7.17 -32.07
CA ASN A 529 28.99 -8.34 -32.37
C ASN A 529 28.15 -9.55 -32.79
N LYS A 530 26.99 -9.81 -32.16
CA LYS A 530 26.07 -10.89 -32.57
C LYS A 530 25.46 -10.61 -33.95
N VAL A 531 25.09 -9.36 -34.22
CA VAL A 531 24.60 -8.94 -35.55
C VAL A 531 25.69 -9.19 -36.60
N MET A 532 26.94 -8.80 -36.34
CA MET A 532 28.09 -9.04 -37.26
C MET A 532 28.36 -10.52 -37.47
N GLN A 533 28.27 -11.34 -36.43
CA GLN A 533 28.48 -12.79 -36.52
C GLN A 533 27.40 -13.43 -37.41
N ARG A 534 26.14 -13.01 -37.29
CA ARG A 534 25.04 -13.49 -38.12
C ARG A 534 25.14 -13.03 -39.56
N LEU A 535 25.60 -11.79 -39.84
CA LEU A 535 25.86 -11.29 -41.19
C LEU A 535 26.94 -12.11 -41.87
N LYS A 536 28.06 -12.42 -41.15
CA LYS A 536 29.12 -13.28 -41.67
C LYS A 536 28.66 -14.72 -41.92
N GLN A 537 27.79 -15.25 -41.12
CA GLN A 537 27.22 -16.59 -41.34
C GLN A 537 26.23 -16.61 -42.52
N GLY A 538 25.49 -15.53 -42.76
CA GLY A 538 24.66 -15.37 -43.95
C GLY A 538 25.50 -15.24 -45.22
N GLU A 539 26.60 -14.47 -45.20
CA GLU A 539 27.53 -14.35 -46.34
C GLU A 539 28.29 -15.65 -46.60
N ALA A 540 28.63 -16.45 -45.55
CA ALA A 540 29.23 -17.76 -45.69
C ALA A 540 28.27 -18.79 -46.34
N ALA A 541 26.98 -18.72 -45.98
CA ALA A 541 25.96 -19.59 -46.61
C ALA A 541 25.65 -19.23 -48.07
N GLU A 542 25.82 -17.96 -48.45
CA GLU A 542 25.73 -17.52 -49.88
C GLU A 542 27.07 -17.73 -50.61
N GLY A 543 28.21 -17.78 -49.89
CA GLY A 543 29.56 -17.99 -50.47
C GLY A 543 29.91 -19.45 -50.71
N GLU A 544 29.27 -20.42 -50.05
CA GLU A 544 29.49 -21.87 -50.30
C GLU A 544 28.88 -22.38 -51.60
N ALA A 545 28.09 -21.53 -52.29
CA ALA A 545 27.61 -21.83 -53.67
C ALA A 545 28.53 -21.33 -54.77
N LYS A 546 29.61 -20.62 -54.47
CA LYS A 546 30.62 -20.18 -55.45
C LYS A 546 32.01 -20.23 -54.80
N THR A 547 32.78 -21.18 -55.27
CA THR A 547 34.25 -21.35 -55.20
C THR A 547 34.71 -22.53 -54.36
N ALA A 548 34.60 -23.70 -54.98
CA ALA A 548 35.64 -24.70 -54.95
C ALA A 548 36.71 -24.25 -55.98
N ALA A 549 37.63 -23.38 -55.61
CA ALA A 549 38.93 -23.19 -56.27
C ALA A 549 39.65 -21.99 -55.60
N GLU A 550 40.67 -22.27 -54.99
CA GLU A 550 41.88 -21.49 -54.69
C GLU A 550 42.28 -21.60 -53.24
N ASP A 551 42.98 -22.69 -53.08
CA ASP A 551 43.81 -23.04 -51.96
C ASP A 551 45.15 -22.28 -52.05
N MET A 552 45.79 -22.12 -50.86
CA MET A 552 47.21 -21.77 -50.65
C MET A 552 47.62 -20.31 -50.91
N LEU A 553 47.93 -19.63 -49.81
CA LEU A 553 49.29 -19.18 -49.48
C LEU A 553 49.34 -18.21 -48.29
N SER A 554 50.12 -18.65 -47.32
CA SER A 554 51.08 -17.88 -46.50
C SER A 554 50.63 -17.02 -45.34
N THR A 555 50.86 -17.57 -44.18
CA THR A 555 51.85 -17.17 -43.14
C THR A 555 51.82 -15.78 -42.53
N ARG A 556 51.74 -15.85 -41.24
CA ARG A 556 52.50 -15.02 -40.28
C ARG A 556 52.27 -13.51 -40.29
N ARG A 557 51.60 -13.01 -39.28
CA ARG A 557 52.11 -11.84 -38.53
C ARG A 557 51.50 -11.68 -37.16
N GLN A 558 52.34 -11.86 -36.18
CA GLN A 558 52.58 -11.06 -34.96
C GLN A 558 51.33 -10.67 -34.09
N ARG A 559 51.32 -11.32 -32.94
CA ARG A 559 50.75 -10.80 -31.68
C ARG A 559 51.13 -9.32 -31.50
N ARG A 560 50.18 -8.43 -31.55
CA ARG A 560 50.25 -7.14 -30.87
C ARG A 560 49.44 -7.26 -29.60
N GLN A 561 50.09 -6.92 -28.48
CA GLN A 561 49.51 -6.76 -27.16
C GLN A 561 48.39 -5.72 -27.24
N PRO A 562 47.22 -5.92 -26.57
CA PRO A 562 46.21 -4.89 -26.46
C PRO A 562 46.66 -3.85 -25.43
N THR A 563 46.68 -2.60 -25.86
CA THR A 563 46.79 -1.43 -25.01
C THR A 563 45.54 -1.34 -24.13
N SER A 564 45.76 -1.15 -22.82
CA SER A 564 44.77 -0.92 -21.80
C SER A 564 43.77 0.17 -22.20
N SER A 565 42.49 -0.15 -22.22
CA SER A 565 41.40 0.84 -22.30
C SER A 565 41.21 1.45 -20.91
N SER A 566 41.53 2.74 -20.74
CA SER A 566 41.20 3.50 -19.54
C SER A 566 39.69 3.49 -19.32
N SER A 567 39.28 3.11 -18.12
CA SER A 567 37.86 3.15 -17.71
C SER A 567 37.36 4.60 -17.62
N GLN A 568 36.07 4.80 -17.76
CA GLN A 568 35.38 6.11 -17.69
C GLN A 568 35.70 6.92 -16.41
N TYR A 569 36.26 6.28 -15.37
CA TYR A 569 36.58 6.87 -14.07
C TYR A 569 38.08 6.81 -13.74
N GLY A 570 38.94 6.35 -14.66
CA GLY A 570 40.37 6.21 -14.40
C GLY A 570 40.69 5.27 -13.24
N ILE A 571 39.99 4.15 -13.16
CA ILE A 571 40.23 3.12 -12.16
C ILE A 571 40.67 1.84 -12.86
N ARG A 572 41.81 1.29 -12.41
CA ARG A 572 42.33 0.03 -12.85
C ARG A 572 41.92 -1.10 -11.91
N VAL A 573 41.47 -2.20 -12.48
CA VAL A 573 41.14 -3.44 -11.76
C VAL A 573 42.21 -4.49 -12.09
N GLU A 574 42.78 -5.12 -11.07
CA GLU A 574 43.76 -6.17 -11.31
C GLU A 574 43.09 -7.44 -11.84
N GLY A 575 43.59 -7.92 -12.99
CA GLY A 575 43.25 -9.22 -13.56
C GLY A 575 41.96 -9.31 -14.40
N VAL A 576 41.26 -8.19 -14.65
CA VAL A 576 40.05 -8.21 -15.46
C VAL A 576 40.00 -6.99 -16.39
N ASP A 577 40.06 -7.22 -17.70
CA ASP A 577 39.86 -6.19 -18.71
C ASP A 577 38.36 -6.08 -19.09
N ASP A 578 37.88 -4.84 -19.21
CA ASP A 578 36.52 -4.50 -19.75
C ASP A 578 35.35 -4.85 -18.82
N VAL A 579 35.42 -4.48 -17.52
CA VAL A 579 34.33 -4.65 -16.55
C VAL A 579 33.62 -3.32 -16.27
N MET A 580 32.31 -3.38 -16.15
CA MET A 580 31.50 -2.21 -15.78
C MET A 580 31.82 -1.78 -14.33
N LEU A 581 32.45 -0.60 -14.19
CA LEU A 581 32.77 0.00 -12.91
C LEU A 581 31.67 1.00 -12.50
N ARG A 582 31.30 0.98 -11.21
CA ARG A 582 30.38 1.95 -10.62
C ARG A 582 30.93 2.48 -9.31
N LEU A 583 30.87 3.78 -9.12
CA LEU A 583 31.17 4.39 -7.83
C LEU A 583 30.02 4.16 -6.87
N ALA A 584 30.31 3.70 -5.66
CA ALA A 584 29.32 3.43 -4.63
C ALA A 584 28.65 4.74 -4.16
N LYS A 585 27.33 4.78 -4.19
CA LYS A 585 26.55 5.94 -3.71
C LYS A 585 26.66 6.15 -2.21
N CYS A 586 26.93 5.09 -1.43
CA CYS A 586 27.03 5.13 0.04
C CYS A 586 28.30 5.81 0.57
N CYS A 587 29.38 5.92 -0.23
CA CYS A 587 30.63 6.56 0.21
C CYS A 587 31.22 7.51 -0.82
N ARG A 588 30.70 7.52 -2.05
CA ARG A 588 31.06 8.44 -3.15
C ARG A 588 32.59 8.65 -3.25
N PRO A 589 33.38 7.60 -3.56
CA PRO A 589 34.83 7.71 -3.58
C PRO A 589 35.30 8.75 -4.60
N VAL A 590 36.40 9.45 -4.27
CA VAL A 590 37.07 10.41 -5.13
C VAL A 590 38.54 10.02 -5.35
N PRO A 591 39.20 10.48 -6.44
CA PRO A 591 40.61 10.22 -6.65
C PRO A 591 41.45 10.60 -5.43
N GLY A 592 42.32 9.67 -4.99
CA GLY A 592 43.10 9.79 -3.78
C GLY A 592 42.53 9.14 -2.54
N ASP A 593 41.24 8.73 -2.54
CA ASP A 593 40.68 7.84 -1.49
C ASP A 593 41.30 6.43 -1.65
N ALA A 594 41.53 5.72 -0.53
CA ALA A 594 41.79 4.29 -0.55
C ALA A 594 40.52 3.55 -0.95
N ILE A 595 40.55 2.78 -2.02
CA ILE A 595 39.40 2.14 -2.64
C ILE A 595 39.53 0.63 -2.74
N LEU A 596 38.37 -0.03 -2.74
CA LEU A 596 38.24 -1.47 -2.98
C LEU A 596 37.04 -1.74 -3.90
N GLY A 597 37.18 -2.76 -4.75
CA GLY A 597 36.12 -3.19 -5.68
C GLY A 597 35.33 -4.36 -5.11
N TYR A 598 34.00 -4.26 -5.12
CA TYR A 598 33.10 -5.35 -4.74
C TYR A 598 32.37 -5.88 -5.98
N ILE A 599 32.51 -7.18 -6.24
CA ILE A 599 31.88 -7.86 -7.38
C ILE A 599 30.40 -8.12 -7.07
N SER A 600 29.53 -7.38 -7.75
CA SER A 600 28.09 -7.54 -7.65
C SER A 600 27.56 -8.44 -8.77
N LEU A 601 26.85 -9.52 -8.42
CA LEU A 601 26.25 -10.44 -9.40
C LEU A 601 25.32 -9.67 -10.37
N GLY A 602 25.66 -9.68 -11.65
CA GLY A 602 24.91 -9.02 -12.73
C GLY A 602 25.02 -7.49 -12.80
N ARG A 603 25.84 -6.82 -11.94
CA ARG A 603 25.95 -5.34 -11.89
C ARG A 603 27.38 -4.81 -12.09
N GLY A 604 28.35 -5.67 -12.35
CA GLY A 604 29.77 -5.30 -12.46
C GLY A 604 30.44 -5.09 -11.10
N ILE A 605 31.54 -4.30 -11.08
CA ILE A 605 32.30 -4.02 -9.87
C ILE A 605 31.86 -2.65 -9.31
N THR A 606 31.46 -2.64 -8.05
CA THR A 606 31.12 -1.41 -7.33
C THR A 606 32.32 -0.97 -6.49
N ILE A 607 32.81 0.24 -6.73
CA ILE A 607 33.97 0.81 -6.07
C ILE A 607 33.56 1.52 -4.80
N HIS A 608 34.02 1.04 -3.67
CA HIS A 608 33.83 1.64 -2.36
C HIS A 608 35.12 2.23 -1.82
N ARG A 609 35.01 3.16 -0.90
CA ARG A 609 36.14 3.53 -0.03
C ARG A 609 36.40 2.38 0.93
N GLU A 610 37.67 2.18 1.30
CA GLU A 610 38.09 1.09 2.19
C GLU A 610 37.49 1.24 3.61
N ASP A 611 37.27 2.47 4.07
CA ASP A 611 36.66 2.81 5.38
C ASP A 611 35.13 2.86 5.37
N CYS A 612 34.48 2.52 4.25
CA CYS A 612 33.02 2.55 4.14
C CYS A 612 32.35 1.50 5.04
N PRO A 613 31.41 1.87 5.92
CA PRO A 613 30.72 0.92 6.79
C PRO A 613 30.05 -0.23 6.03
N ASN A 614 29.45 0.07 4.86
CA ASN A 614 28.84 -0.95 4.02
C ASN A 614 29.88 -1.90 3.40
N ALA A 615 31.05 -1.39 3.01
CA ALA A 615 32.12 -2.24 2.52
C ALA A 615 32.71 -3.12 3.63
N VAL A 616 32.85 -2.57 4.84
CA VAL A 616 33.28 -3.33 6.03
C VAL A 616 32.29 -4.45 6.35
N ALA A 617 30.98 -4.16 6.27
CA ALA A 617 29.92 -5.17 6.51
C ALA A 617 29.94 -6.29 5.45
N LEU A 618 30.34 -5.99 4.20
CA LEU A 618 30.42 -6.95 3.10
C LEU A 618 31.70 -7.82 3.16
N ARG A 619 32.69 -7.51 4.00
CA ARG A 619 33.93 -8.32 4.16
C ARG A 619 33.71 -9.75 4.67
N LYS A 620 32.47 -10.12 4.95
CA LYS A 620 32.08 -11.49 5.28
C LYS A 620 32.28 -12.48 4.10
N ASP A 621 32.29 -11.97 2.87
CA ASP A 621 32.53 -12.74 1.63
C ASP A 621 33.80 -12.24 0.94
N PRO A 622 35.01 -12.67 1.37
CA PRO A 622 36.29 -12.17 0.86
C PRO A 622 36.50 -12.45 -0.63
N ASP A 623 35.94 -13.52 -1.16
CA ASP A 623 36.11 -13.93 -2.57
C ASP A 623 35.42 -12.98 -3.57
N ARG A 624 34.61 -12.04 -3.09
CA ARG A 624 33.91 -11.03 -3.90
C ARG A 624 34.60 -9.68 -3.95
N PHE A 625 35.78 -9.56 -3.32
CA PHE A 625 36.55 -8.34 -3.36
C PHE A 625 37.69 -8.46 -4.38
N THR A 626 37.92 -7.39 -5.13
CA THR A 626 39.01 -7.28 -6.06
C THR A 626 39.82 -6.00 -5.77
N PRO A 627 41.15 -6.06 -5.79
CA PRO A 627 41.98 -4.89 -5.65
C PRO A 627 41.78 -3.94 -6.85
N VAL A 628 41.65 -2.66 -6.54
CA VAL A 628 41.43 -1.59 -7.51
C VAL A 628 42.29 -0.39 -7.14
N ALA A 629 42.77 0.34 -8.13
CA ALA A 629 43.56 1.54 -7.92
C ALA A 629 43.19 2.66 -8.88
N TRP A 630 43.32 3.90 -8.42
CA TRP A 630 43.18 5.07 -9.28
C TRP A 630 44.35 5.16 -10.27
N GLU A 631 44.09 5.44 -11.54
CA GLU A 631 45.08 5.53 -12.59
C GLU A 631 44.89 6.81 -13.42
N GLY A 632 45.89 7.72 -13.38
CA GLY A 632 45.94 8.91 -14.23
C GLY A 632 45.33 10.20 -13.67
N ASP A 633 45.62 11.32 -14.34
CA ASP A 633 45.00 12.64 -14.07
C ASP A 633 43.58 12.66 -14.60
N HIS A 634 42.66 13.10 -13.76
CA HIS A 634 41.20 13.08 -14.04
C HIS A 634 40.68 14.50 -14.27
N GLU A 635 40.12 14.77 -15.45
CA GLU A 635 39.36 15.99 -15.74
C GLU A 635 37.89 15.94 -15.26
N THR A 636 37.47 14.79 -14.65
CA THR A 636 36.07 14.59 -14.23
C THR A 636 35.84 15.07 -12.80
N ALA A 637 34.81 15.89 -12.58
CA ALA A 637 34.39 16.35 -11.26
C ALA A 637 33.55 15.26 -10.54
N PHE A 638 33.86 15.03 -9.25
CA PHE A 638 33.20 14.03 -8.39
C PHE A 638 32.32 14.70 -7.35
N LYS A 639 31.10 14.18 -7.16
CA LYS A 639 30.16 14.74 -6.19
C LYS A 639 30.39 14.20 -4.80
N VAL A 640 30.60 15.09 -3.83
CA VAL A 640 30.80 14.76 -2.41
C VAL A 640 29.80 15.54 -1.57
N GLU A 641 29.31 14.92 -0.49
CA GLU A 641 28.43 15.55 0.47
C GLU A 641 29.20 15.91 1.74
N LEU A 642 29.10 17.20 2.13
CA LEU A 642 29.66 17.74 3.35
C LEU A 642 28.58 18.17 4.29
N GLN A 643 28.77 17.94 5.59
CA GLN A 643 27.98 18.56 6.65
C GLN A 643 28.85 19.58 7.37
N VAL A 644 28.26 20.74 7.63
CA VAL A 644 28.89 21.83 8.37
C VAL A 644 28.01 22.18 9.56
N ASP A 645 28.51 21.95 10.74
CA ASP A 645 27.85 22.25 12.00
C ASP A 645 28.39 23.57 12.54
N ALA A 646 27.48 24.52 12.80
CA ALA A 646 27.85 25.88 13.18
C ALA A 646 26.86 26.49 14.16
N TRP A 647 27.26 27.53 14.90
CA TRP A 647 26.33 28.41 15.59
C TRP A 647 25.63 29.31 14.58
N ASP A 648 24.32 29.42 14.73
CA ASP A 648 23.52 30.28 13.86
C ASP A 648 23.90 31.76 14.04
N ARG A 649 24.26 32.41 12.93
CA ARG A 649 24.57 33.86 12.89
C ARG A 649 24.22 34.47 11.53
N HIS A 650 24.05 35.75 11.55
CA HIS A 650 23.83 36.54 10.33
C HIS A 650 25.00 36.34 9.35
N ARG A 651 24.71 36.13 8.06
CA ARG A 651 25.66 35.93 6.95
C ARG A 651 26.49 34.64 6.97
N LEU A 652 26.20 33.69 7.83
CA LEU A 652 26.93 32.42 7.86
C LEU A 652 26.91 31.71 6.51
N LEU A 653 25.73 31.59 5.88
CA LEU A 653 25.57 30.95 4.59
C LEU A 653 26.29 31.66 3.47
N GLU A 654 26.39 33.01 3.53
CA GLU A 654 27.16 33.83 2.61
C GLU A 654 28.66 33.51 2.71
N ASP A 655 29.20 33.44 3.94
CA ASP A 655 30.61 33.09 4.18
C ASP A 655 30.95 31.66 3.72
N LEU A 656 30.06 30.70 3.99
CA LEU A 656 30.23 29.33 3.52
C LEU A 656 30.25 29.26 1.99
N SER A 657 29.26 29.88 1.32
CA SER A 657 29.17 29.90 -0.13
C SER A 657 30.35 30.62 -0.79
N ARG A 658 30.81 31.73 -0.20
CA ARG A 658 32.01 32.48 -0.66
C ARG A 658 33.26 31.61 -0.55
N THR A 659 33.43 30.86 0.53
CA THR A 659 34.58 29.98 0.74
C THR A 659 34.65 28.88 -0.32
N PHE A 660 33.53 28.30 -0.72
CA PHE A 660 33.46 27.35 -1.83
C PHE A 660 33.80 28.01 -3.16
N ALA A 661 33.22 29.19 -3.44
CA ALA A 661 33.47 29.94 -4.69
C ALA A 661 34.95 30.34 -4.84
N GLU A 662 35.59 30.83 -3.78
CA GLU A 662 37.01 31.17 -3.75
C GLU A 662 37.91 29.93 -3.91
N GLY A 663 37.44 28.77 -3.49
CA GLY A 663 38.10 27.48 -3.74
C GLY A 663 37.88 26.91 -5.14
N GLY A 664 37.13 27.60 -6.00
CA GLY A 664 36.76 27.11 -7.34
C GLY A 664 35.82 25.88 -7.29
N ILE A 665 35.12 25.67 -6.20
CA ILE A 665 34.27 24.50 -5.95
C ILE A 665 32.83 24.83 -6.29
N ASN A 666 32.23 24.04 -7.18
CA ASN A 666 30.83 24.17 -7.53
C ASN A 666 29.92 23.51 -6.47
N ILE A 667 28.89 24.24 -6.03
CA ILE A 667 27.84 23.72 -5.13
C ILE A 667 26.68 23.23 -6.00
N VAL A 668 26.39 21.95 -5.94
CA VAL A 668 25.29 21.31 -6.71
C VAL A 668 23.96 21.42 -5.92
N GLU A 669 24.04 21.23 -4.59
CA GLU A 669 22.89 21.26 -3.71
C GLU A 669 23.30 21.82 -2.34
N ALA A 670 22.42 22.59 -1.71
CA ALA A 670 22.60 23.09 -0.36
C ALA A 670 21.30 22.95 0.43
N ARG A 671 21.41 22.46 1.66
CA ARG A 671 20.30 22.31 2.61
C ARG A 671 20.73 22.84 3.96
N CYS A 672 19.90 23.68 4.58
CA CYS A 672 20.14 24.21 5.91
C CYS A 672 18.98 23.83 6.83
N VAL A 673 19.30 23.37 8.03
CA VAL A 673 18.33 23.11 9.09
C VAL A 673 18.77 23.87 10.33
N VAL A 674 17.93 24.82 10.76
CA VAL A 674 18.19 25.64 11.94
C VAL A 674 17.49 25.02 13.14
N SER A 675 18.28 24.69 14.17
CA SER A 675 17.83 24.23 15.49
C SER A 675 18.47 25.13 16.53
N HIS A 676 17.90 26.33 16.72
CA HIS A 676 18.49 27.39 17.53
C HIS A 676 19.04 26.87 18.87
N PRO A 677 20.31 27.18 19.28
CA PRO A 677 21.25 28.13 18.68
C PRO A 677 22.17 27.53 17.59
N MET A 678 21.96 26.30 17.13
CA MET A 678 22.79 25.62 16.15
C MET A 678 22.14 25.59 14.77
N VAL A 679 22.99 25.55 13.74
CA VAL A 679 22.57 25.30 12.36
C VAL A 679 23.41 24.18 11.75
N GLN A 680 22.74 23.27 11.06
CA GLN A 680 23.37 22.23 10.28
C GLN A 680 23.16 22.53 8.80
N ASN A 681 24.27 22.58 8.06
CA ASN A 681 24.25 22.87 6.63
C ASN A 681 24.84 21.66 5.89
N TRP A 682 24.10 21.13 4.92
CA TRP A 682 24.56 20.08 4.02
C TRP A 682 24.82 20.68 2.64
N PHE A 683 25.99 20.38 2.08
CA PHE A 683 26.37 20.80 0.74
C PHE A 683 26.77 19.59 -0.09
N VAL A 684 26.20 19.46 -1.28
CA VAL A 684 26.74 18.55 -2.31
C VAL A 684 27.63 19.42 -3.21
N ILE A 685 28.92 19.09 -3.22
CA ILE A 685 29.94 19.85 -3.95
C ILE A 685 30.61 18.99 -5.01
N GLU A 686 31.15 19.61 -6.04
CA GLU A 686 31.97 18.96 -7.08
C GLU A 686 33.47 19.23 -6.84
N VAL A 687 34.24 18.14 -6.71
CA VAL A 687 35.68 18.20 -6.46
C VAL A 687 36.45 17.30 -7.44
N GLY A 688 37.66 17.69 -7.81
CA GLY A 688 38.53 16.88 -8.69
C GLY A 688 39.19 15.71 -7.96
N ASP A 689 39.63 15.92 -6.72
CA ASP A 689 40.37 14.95 -5.94
C ASP A 689 40.22 15.15 -4.42
N LEU A 690 40.86 14.24 -3.65
CA LEU A 690 40.85 14.29 -2.19
C LEU A 690 41.60 15.47 -1.60
N GLN A 691 42.61 16.03 -2.30
CA GLN A 691 43.38 17.17 -1.79
C GLN A 691 42.56 18.44 -1.84
N VAL A 692 41.82 18.69 -2.93
CA VAL A 692 40.86 19.79 -3.07
C VAL A 692 39.78 19.70 -1.99
N LEU A 693 39.25 18.49 -1.74
CA LEU A 693 38.28 18.24 -0.69
C LEU A 693 38.81 18.57 0.71
N LYS A 694 40.00 18.09 1.06
CA LYS A 694 40.65 18.35 2.35
C LYS A 694 40.90 19.86 2.54
N HIS A 695 41.34 20.53 1.49
CA HIS A 695 41.61 21.98 1.53
C HIS A 695 40.30 22.75 1.76
N ALA A 696 39.21 22.37 1.10
CA ALA A 696 37.88 22.97 1.31
C ALA A 696 37.42 22.80 2.75
N ILE A 697 37.49 21.58 3.29
CA ILE A 697 37.10 21.26 4.68
C ILE A 697 37.93 22.11 5.68
N SER A 698 39.22 22.24 5.47
CA SER A 698 40.11 23.04 6.32
C SER A 698 39.74 24.53 6.30
N ARG A 699 39.45 25.09 5.12
CA ARG A 699 39.04 26.49 4.99
C ARG A 699 37.67 26.76 5.65
N ILE A 700 36.70 25.85 5.52
CA ILE A 700 35.39 25.98 6.12
C ILE A 700 35.48 25.90 7.65
N ARG A 701 36.30 25.02 8.21
CA ARG A 701 36.54 24.94 9.67
C ARG A 701 37.14 26.23 10.27
N ASN A 702 37.79 27.05 9.47
CA ASN A 702 38.36 28.33 9.89
C ASN A 702 37.35 29.47 9.84
N ILE A 703 36.13 29.26 9.42
CA ILE A 703 35.06 30.27 9.43
C ILE A 703 34.53 30.44 10.86
N ASP A 704 34.44 31.68 11.30
CA ASP A 704 33.86 31.99 12.63
C ASP A 704 32.47 31.39 12.78
N SER A 705 32.23 30.76 13.92
CA SER A 705 31.01 30.04 14.27
C SER A 705 30.90 28.61 13.75
N VAL A 706 31.75 28.15 12.84
CA VAL A 706 31.82 26.75 12.42
C VAL A 706 32.63 25.98 13.46
N PHE A 707 32.05 24.94 14.05
CA PHE A 707 32.74 24.09 14.99
C PHE A 707 33.09 22.73 14.43
N ASP A 708 32.40 22.26 13.37
CA ASP A 708 32.84 21.09 12.62
C ASP A 708 32.42 21.14 11.13
N CYS A 709 33.22 20.49 10.31
CA CYS A 709 32.95 20.25 8.90
C CYS A 709 33.52 18.88 8.51
N TYR A 710 32.66 18.00 8.05
CA TYR A 710 33.05 16.64 7.70
C TYR A 710 32.28 16.09 6.52
N ARG A 711 32.87 15.07 5.88
CA ARG A 711 32.26 14.37 4.77
C ARG A 711 31.21 13.40 5.27
N VAL A 712 29.97 13.55 4.77
CA VAL A 712 28.87 12.66 5.15
C VAL A 712 28.96 11.37 4.34
N THR A 713 28.88 10.24 5.05
CA THR A 713 28.61 8.94 4.43
C THR A 713 27.12 8.67 4.57
N PRO A 714 26.34 8.62 3.45
CA PRO A 714 24.93 8.34 3.51
C PRO A 714 24.65 7.00 4.19
N GLY A 715 24.00 7.00 5.35
CA GLY A 715 23.67 5.81 6.12
C GLY A 715 24.04 5.83 7.61
N GLY A 716 24.54 6.95 8.12
CA GLY A 716 24.84 7.16 9.54
C GLY A 716 24.00 8.33 10.08
N GLY A 717 22.71 8.11 10.26
CA GLY A 717 21.78 9.05 10.90
C GLY A 717 20.52 8.32 11.30
#